data_59f6a9491842596169a307922be4d41f
#
_entry.id   59f6a9491842596169a307922be4d41f
#
_cell.length_a   1.000
_cell.length_b   1.000
_cell.length_c   1.000
_cell.angle_alpha   90.00
_cell.angle_beta   90.00
_cell.angle_gamma   90.00
#
_symmetry.space_group_name_H-M   'P 1'
#
loop_
_entity.id
_entity.type
_entity.pdbx_description
1 polymer ?
#
loop_
_entity_poly.entity_id
_entity_poly.type
_entity_poly.pdbx_seq_one_letter_code
_entity_poly.pdbx_strand_id
1 'polypeptide(L)'
;MENKKFYITTPIYYPSDKLHIGHSYTTVACDALARYKRMQGYDVMFLTGTDEHGQKIQDKAAAKGVTPKEYVDAIVATVKDLWKTMDVSYDRFIRTTDDYHVKSVQKIFTKLHDQGDIYKSTYKGMYCKPCESFWTEAQLKDGKCPDCGGPVYEAEEEAYFFKTSKYADRLLKYYDEHPDFIQPATRKNEMIAFIKQGLQDTCVSRTSVSWGIQVPFDPKHTIYVWIDALSNYITALGYDNDTYHDFDKYWPADIHMVGKEILRFHTIIWPAMLMALDLPLPTKVFGHGWLLLNGGKMSKSKGNVVDPVKLCDRYGVDAVRYFLLREVPFGNDGAFTNEALINRINTDLANDLGNLLSRSVAMCEKYFGGAVSANGQADALDDELKSLTAALPGKVDAAMDALDVPTALIAIFEVVQRANKYIDETAPWVLAKSEETKPRLEAVLYNLCDALRTVTVLMQAYLPNTAPKMAEQLGLSDLSYADLANHPAEYHVHKGKALFPRIDVKKEIEYLEAEDAKQKAAAEAAAAPKVEEKKEEAVAEITDHEPEISFDDFCKVELRVAEVRACENLKESKKLLHLTVFDGERERCILSGIAKWYKPEDLIGKKIAIVANLAPRPMMKGKYTSEGMIVAADTADGGCEIAFYSDNVPTGTRVH
;
A
#
# COMPACT_ATOMS: atom_id res chain seq x y z
N MET A 1 22.53 -20.09 28.29
CA MET A 1 22.67 -18.75 27.68
C MET A 1 21.25 -18.18 27.59
N GLU A 2 21.02 -16.99 28.14
CA GLU A 2 19.73 -16.31 27.96
C GLU A 2 19.54 -16.08 26.45
N ASN A 3 18.44 -16.59 25.87
CA ASN A 3 18.16 -16.38 24.45
C ASN A 3 17.99 -14.89 24.24
N LYS A 4 18.81 -14.30 23.36
CA LYS A 4 18.66 -12.89 22.96
C LYS A 4 17.27 -12.71 22.36
N LYS A 5 16.51 -11.76 22.85
CA LYS A 5 15.19 -11.42 22.28
C LYS A 5 15.33 -10.56 21.03
N PHE A 6 14.32 -10.64 20.16
CA PHE A 6 14.19 -9.74 19.00
C PHE A 6 12.71 -9.50 18.67
N TYR A 7 12.29 -8.24 18.74
CA TYR A 7 10.91 -7.86 18.45
C TYR A 7 10.86 -6.98 17.21
N ILE A 8 10.24 -7.49 16.15
CA ILE A 8 10.05 -6.78 14.89
C ILE A 8 8.57 -6.65 14.55
N THR A 9 8.18 -5.51 13.99
CA THR A 9 6.79 -5.25 13.60
C THR A 9 6.69 -4.72 12.19
N THR A 10 5.64 -5.13 11.46
CA THR A 10 5.12 -4.35 10.33
C THR A 10 4.26 -3.18 10.85
N PRO A 11 3.86 -2.21 9.99
CA PRO A 11 2.66 -1.44 10.31
C PRO A 11 1.45 -2.37 10.33
N ILE A 12 0.42 -2.03 11.09
CA ILE A 12 -0.87 -2.68 10.93
C ILE A 12 -1.57 -2.10 9.70
N TYR A 13 -2.11 -2.97 8.85
CA TYR A 13 -2.63 -2.59 7.53
C TYR A 13 -4.08 -2.15 7.60
N TYR A 14 -4.39 -1.03 6.92
CA TYR A 14 -5.74 -0.49 6.86
C TYR A 14 -6.62 -1.31 5.90
N PRO A 15 -7.60 -2.11 6.40
CA PRO A 15 -8.34 -3.09 5.59
C PRO A 15 -9.50 -2.43 4.83
N SER A 16 -9.22 -1.30 4.18
CA SER A 16 -10.23 -0.65 3.34
C SER A 16 -10.47 -1.39 2.04
N ASP A 17 -9.61 -2.36 1.70
CA ASP A 17 -9.69 -3.24 0.52
C ASP A 17 -8.58 -4.30 0.58
N LYS A 18 -8.55 -5.27 -0.38
CA LYS A 18 -7.48 -6.29 -0.49
C LYS A 18 -6.11 -5.63 -0.54
N LEU A 19 -5.12 -6.27 0.06
CA LEU A 19 -3.73 -5.80 0.01
C LEU A 19 -3.13 -6.01 -1.40
N HIS A 20 -2.10 -5.27 -1.73
CA HIS A 20 -1.35 -5.36 -2.99
C HIS A 20 0.13 -5.62 -2.73
N ILE A 21 0.90 -5.85 -3.78
CA ILE A 21 2.34 -6.20 -3.71
C ILE A 21 3.18 -5.25 -2.85
N GLY A 22 2.82 -3.96 -2.76
CA GLY A 22 3.52 -3.00 -1.90
C GLY A 22 3.40 -3.31 -0.40
N HIS A 23 2.25 -3.86 0.06
CA HIS A 23 2.10 -4.34 1.44
C HIS A 23 2.90 -5.64 1.65
N SER A 24 2.92 -6.52 0.63
CA SER A 24 3.71 -7.74 0.65
C SER A 24 5.20 -7.44 0.77
N TYR A 25 5.69 -6.38 0.12
CA TYR A 25 7.09 -5.95 0.24
C TYR A 25 7.50 -5.73 1.71
N THR A 26 6.75 -4.91 2.44
CA THR A 26 7.02 -4.64 3.85
C THR A 26 7.01 -5.92 4.69
N THR A 27 5.96 -6.74 4.51
CA THR A 27 5.76 -7.94 5.33
C THR A 27 6.82 -9.00 5.05
N VAL A 28 7.18 -9.21 3.78
CA VAL A 28 8.23 -10.16 3.37
C VAL A 28 9.61 -9.71 3.86
N ALA A 29 9.89 -8.41 3.87
CA ALA A 29 11.14 -7.89 4.43
C ALA A 29 11.24 -8.14 5.94
N CYS A 30 10.16 -7.89 6.69
CA CYS A 30 10.10 -8.22 8.12
C CYS A 30 10.23 -9.72 8.36
N ASP A 31 9.58 -10.56 7.54
CA ASP A 31 9.65 -12.01 7.64
C ASP A 31 11.07 -12.53 7.39
N ALA A 32 11.77 -12.00 6.38
CA ALA A 32 13.16 -12.38 6.11
C ALA A 32 14.07 -12.02 7.30
N LEU A 33 13.91 -10.85 7.90
CA LEU A 33 14.65 -10.44 9.10
C LEU A 33 14.30 -11.33 10.31
N ALA A 34 13.01 -11.62 10.53
CA ALA A 34 12.57 -12.49 11.61
C ALA A 34 13.12 -13.91 11.48
N ARG A 35 13.02 -14.51 10.27
CA ARG A 35 13.60 -15.83 9.98
C ARG A 35 15.11 -15.84 10.18
N TYR A 36 15.81 -14.80 9.70
CA TYR A 36 17.24 -14.67 9.87
C TYR A 36 17.66 -14.63 11.35
N LYS A 37 16.97 -13.84 12.16
CA LYS A 37 17.23 -13.77 13.60
C LYS A 37 16.91 -15.10 14.32
N ARG A 38 15.85 -15.80 13.92
CA ARG A 38 15.59 -17.18 14.43
C ARG A 38 16.71 -18.14 14.09
N MET A 39 17.27 -18.08 12.86
CA MET A 39 18.43 -18.89 12.47
C MET A 39 19.65 -18.59 13.34
N GLN A 40 19.84 -17.34 13.78
CA GLN A 40 20.90 -16.95 14.71
C GLN A 40 20.59 -17.32 16.18
N GLY A 41 19.48 -18.00 16.46
CA GLY A 41 19.10 -18.45 17.80
C GLY A 41 18.43 -17.38 18.68
N TYR A 42 17.93 -16.27 18.09
CA TYR A 42 17.13 -15.30 18.84
C TYR A 42 15.73 -15.84 19.12
N ASP A 43 15.19 -15.45 20.26
CA ASP A 43 13.77 -15.61 20.57
C ASP A 43 13.02 -14.43 19.94
N VAL A 44 12.33 -14.70 18.83
CA VAL A 44 11.77 -13.67 17.97
C VAL A 44 10.26 -13.54 18.20
N MET A 45 9.80 -12.29 18.36
CA MET A 45 8.39 -11.88 18.25
C MET A 45 8.23 -11.09 16.96
N PHE A 46 7.48 -11.62 16.01
CA PHE A 46 7.10 -10.91 14.77
C PHE A 46 5.61 -10.57 14.79
N LEU A 47 5.31 -9.29 14.93
CA LEU A 47 3.94 -8.75 14.97
C LEU A 47 3.54 -8.15 13.63
N THR A 48 2.35 -8.51 13.18
CA THR A 48 1.62 -7.83 12.09
C THR A 48 0.15 -7.69 12.48
N GLY A 49 -0.67 -7.04 11.67
CA GLY A 49 -2.08 -6.91 12.00
C GLY A 49 -2.85 -5.96 11.09
N THR A 50 -4.04 -5.56 11.54
CA THR A 50 -4.94 -4.68 10.81
C THR A 50 -5.45 -3.53 11.68
N ASP A 51 -5.44 -2.32 11.10
CA ASP A 51 -6.03 -1.09 11.63
C ASP A 51 -7.45 -0.96 11.08
N GLU A 52 -8.46 -1.25 11.90
CA GLU A 52 -9.81 -1.55 11.43
C GLU A 52 -10.84 -0.43 11.67
N HIS A 53 -10.46 0.65 12.33
CA HIS A 53 -11.34 1.75 12.68
C HIS A 53 -11.25 2.92 11.68
N GLY A 54 -12.21 3.86 11.76
CA GLY A 54 -12.20 5.10 11.01
C GLY A 54 -13.32 5.24 9.98
N GLN A 55 -13.50 6.48 9.52
CA GLN A 55 -14.61 6.89 8.68
C GLN A 55 -14.64 6.18 7.31
N LYS A 56 -13.47 5.95 6.71
CA LYS A 56 -13.38 5.29 5.40
C LYS A 56 -13.90 3.84 5.42
N ILE A 57 -13.68 3.11 6.52
CA ILE A 57 -14.25 1.77 6.71
C ILE A 57 -15.76 1.86 6.88
N GLN A 58 -16.25 2.79 7.73
CA GLN A 58 -17.67 3.04 7.93
C GLN A 58 -18.38 3.35 6.61
N ASP A 59 -17.83 4.26 5.80
CA ASP A 59 -18.40 4.63 4.50
C ASP A 59 -18.45 3.44 3.52
N LYS A 60 -17.38 2.63 3.47
CA LYS A 60 -17.32 1.45 2.58
C LYS A 60 -18.26 0.34 3.02
N ALA A 61 -18.43 0.13 4.31
CA ALA A 61 -19.38 -0.83 4.84
C ALA A 61 -20.83 -0.40 4.52
N ALA A 62 -21.15 0.89 4.74
CA ALA A 62 -22.45 1.46 4.39
C ALA A 62 -22.75 1.34 2.90
N ALA A 63 -21.79 1.62 2.02
CA ALA A 63 -21.93 1.47 0.57
C ALA A 63 -22.20 0.01 0.12
N LYS A 64 -21.80 -0.98 0.96
CA LYS A 64 -22.09 -2.41 0.72
C LYS A 64 -23.30 -2.94 1.48
N GLY A 65 -23.97 -2.11 2.29
CA GLY A 65 -25.12 -2.51 3.09
C GLY A 65 -24.79 -3.50 4.21
N VAL A 66 -23.57 -3.49 4.74
CA VAL A 66 -23.10 -4.36 5.82
C VAL A 66 -22.60 -3.53 7.00
N THR A 67 -22.44 -4.14 8.16
CA THR A 67 -21.82 -3.48 9.31
C THR A 67 -20.31 -3.29 9.07
N PRO A 68 -19.65 -2.27 9.68
CA PRO A 68 -18.21 -2.11 9.61
C PRO A 68 -17.45 -3.36 10.06
N LYS A 69 -17.93 -4.06 11.11
CA LYS A 69 -17.31 -5.29 11.62
C LYS A 69 -17.35 -6.42 10.59
N GLU A 70 -18.49 -6.67 9.97
CA GLU A 70 -18.62 -7.67 8.90
C GLU A 70 -17.73 -7.32 7.70
N TYR A 71 -17.66 -6.03 7.36
CA TYR A 71 -16.80 -5.56 6.28
C TYR A 71 -15.32 -5.87 6.54
N VAL A 72 -14.79 -5.49 7.72
CA VAL A 72 -13.37 -5.72 8.05
C VAL A 72 -13.08 -7.20 8.25
N ASP A 73 -13.99 -8.00 8.82
CA ASP A 73 -13.82 -9.45 8.97
C ASP A 73 -13.58 -10.15 7.63
N ALA A 74 -14.35 -9.77 6.61
CA ALA A 74 -14.18 -10.32 5.26
C ALA A 74 -12.83 -9.93 4.65
N ILE A 75 -12.36 -8.69 4.84
CA ILE A 75 -11.06 -8.25 4.31
C ILE A 75 -9.91 -8.88 5.10
N VAL A 76 -9.98 -8.92 6.43
CA VAL A 76 -8.96 -9.54 7.29
C VAL A 76 -8.73 -11.01 6.94
N ALA A 77 -9.79 -11.75 6.61
CA ALA A 77 -9.65 -13.11 6.11
C ALA A 77 -8.74 -13.17 4.87
N THR A 78 -8.93 -12.26 3.90
CA THR A 78 -8.06 -12.21 2.71
C THR A 78 -6.62 -11.79 3.03
N VAL A 79 -6.41 -10.96 4.06
CA VAL A 79 -5.06 -10.58 4.52
C VAL A 79 -4.34 -11.80 5.12
N LYS A 80 -5.00 -12.56 5.97
CA LYS A 80 -4.43 -13.78 6.56
C LYS A 80 -4.15 -14.85 5.50
N ASP A 81 -5.04 -15.01 4.52
CA ASP A 81 -4.81 -15.92 3.39
C ASP A 81 -3.60 -15.47 2.55
N LEU A 82 -3.43 -14.17 2.32
CA LEU A 82 -2.27 -13.64 1.63
C LEU A 82 -0.97 -13.94 2.39
N TRP A 83 -0.93 -13.73 3.71
CA TRP A 83 0.25 -14.04 4.51
C TRP A 83 0.55 -15.52 4.53
N LYS A 84 -0.47 -16.38 4.56
CA LYS A 84 -0.32 -17.82 4.41
C LYS A 84 0.23 -18.19 3.02
N THR A 85 -0.31 -17.60 1.95
CA THR A 85 0.17 -17.80 0.57
C THR A 85 1.63 -17.41 0.42
N MET A 86 2.05 -16.29 1.03
CA MET A 86 3.43 -15.80 0.97
C MET A 86 4.38 -16.44 1.98
N ASP A 87 3.91 -17.43 2.74
CA ASP A 87 4.67 -18.13 3.78
C ASP A 87 5.30 -17.18 4.81
N VAL A 88 4.48 -16.22 5.31
CA VAL A 88 4.88 -15.27 6.34
C VAL A 88 4.79 -15.91 7.71
N SER A 89 5.89 -15.87 8.47
CA SER A 89 6.06 -16.55 9.76
C SER A 89 5.82 -15.65 10.98
N TYR A 90 4.78 -14.79 10.92
CA TYR A 90 4.43 -13.95 12.05
C TYR A 90 4.01 -14.79 13.28
N ASP A 91 4.37 -14.30 14.48
CA ASP A 91 4.00 -14.96 15.74
C ASP A 91 2.65 -14.44 16.25
N ARG A 92 2.34 -13.19 15.95
CA ARG A 92 1.08 -12.56 16.40
C ARG A 92 0.47 -11.67 15.32
N PHE A 93 -0.85 -11.80 15.19
CA PHE A 93 -1.67 -10.96 14.31
C PHE A 93 -2.67 -10.20 15.19
N ILE A 94 -2.49 -8.87 15.32
CA ILE A 94 -3.40 -8.02 16.08
C ILE A 94 -4.46 -7.39 15.18
N ARG A 95 -5.66 -7.26 15.74
CA ARG A 95 -6.76 -6.47 15.18
C ARG A 95 -7.09 -5.34 16.13
N THR A 96 -7.25 -4.12 15.65
CA THR A 96 -7.64 -3.01 16.54
C THR A 96 -9.06 -3.17 17.08
N THR A 97 -9.86 -4.08 16.52
CA THR A 97 -11.18 -4.50 17.02
C THR A 97 -11.13 -5.62 18.07
N ASP A 98 -9.95 -6.14 18.42
CA ASP A 98 -9.83 -7.13 19.51
C ASP A 98 -10.16 -6.51 20.86
N ASP A 99 -10.99 -7.16 21.66
CA ASP A 99 -11.48 -6.65 22.95
C ASP A 99 -10.37 -6.24 23.93
N TYR A 100 -9.28 -7.01 23.98
CA TYR A 100 -8.14 -6.69 24.86
C TYR A 100 -7.44 -5.40 24.40
N HIS A 101 -7.32 -5.19 23.10
CA HIS A 101 -6.74 -3.98 22.54
C HIS A 101 -7.62 -2.76 22.84
N VAL A 102 -8.92 -2.85 22.56
CA VAL A 102 -9.90 -1.79 22.86
C VAL A 102 -9.81 -1.34 24.31
N LYS A 103 -9.83 -2.29 25.25
CA LYS A 103 -9.74 -2.01 26.69
C LYS A 103 -8.41 -1.36 27.08
N SER A 104 -7.30 -1.83 26.53
CA SER A 104 -5.98 -1.25 26.79
C SER A 104 -5.89 0.17 26.26
N VAL A 105 -6.36 0.44 25.04
CA VAL A 105 -6.38 1.79 24.44
C VAL A 105 -7.22 2.74 25.29
N GLN A 106 -8.37 2.31 25.79
CA GLN A 106 -9.20 3.09 26.69
C GLN A 106 -8.46 3.45 27.99
N LYS A 107 -7.73 2.53 28.59
CA LYS A 107 -6.89 2.79 29.78
C LYS A 107 -5.74 3.76 29.45
N ILE A 108 -5.05 3.57 28.33
CA ILE A 108 -3.98 4.47 27.87
C ILE A 108 -4.52 5.88 27.68
N PHE A 109 -5.65 6.05 26.99
CA PHE A 109 -6.26 7.36 26.76
C PHE A 109 -6.67 8.03 28.07
N THR A 110 -7.27 7.29 29.00
CA THR A 110 -7.67 7.79 30.32
C THR A 110 -6.44 8.23 31.11
N LYS A 111 -5.37 7.42 31.17
CA LYS A 111 -4.13 7.76 31.87
C LYS A 111 -3.51 9.05 31.33
N LEU A 112 -3.43 9.19 29.98
CA LEU A 112 -2.90 10.41 29.36
C LEU A 112 -3.78 11.64 29.63
N HIS A 113 -5.10 11.46 29.74
CA HIS A 113 -6.03 12.52 30.11
C HIS A 113 -5.86 12.93 31.57
N ASP A 114 -5.86 11.98 32.50
CA ASP A 114 -5.79 12.24 33.94
C ASP A 114 -4.48 12.92 34.36
N GLN A 115 -3.39 12.63 33.68
CA GLN A 115 -2.10 13.32 33.89
C GLN A 115 -2.00 14.66 33.16
N GLY A 116 -3.02 15.04 32.36
CA GLY A 116 -3.11 16.31 31.68
C GLY A 116 -2.32 16.41 30.36
N ASP A 117 -1.87 15.30 29.79
CA ASP A 117 -1.27 15.25 28.46
C ASP A 117 -2.32 15.21 27.33
N ILE A 118 -3.55 14.83 27.66
CA ILE A 118 -4.72 14.99 26.80
C ILE A 118 -5.66 16.03 27.41
N TYR A 119 -6.18 16.96 26.62
CA TYR A 119 -7.12 18.00 27.04
C TYR A 119 -8.18 18.24 25.96
N LYS A 120 -9.33 18.77 26.37
CA LYS A 120 -10.46 19.06 25.49
C LYS A 120 -10.38 20.50 24.97
N SER A 121 -10.60 20.70 23.67
CA SER A 121 -10.62 21.99 23.01
C SER A 121 -11.48 21.96 21.75
N THR A 122 -11.70 23.11 21.13
CA THR A 122 -12.36 23.21 19.82
C THR A 122 -11.31 23.36 18.75
N TYR A 123 -11.40 22.55 17.69
CA TYR A 123 -10.50 22.63 16.56
C TYR A 123 -11.18 23.27 15.35
N LYS A 124 -10.48 24.21 14.73
CA LYS A 124 -10.79 24.73 13.40
C LYS A 124 -9.63 24.45 12.48
N GLY A 125 -9.86 23.82 11.34
CA GLY A 125 -8.79 23.53 10.39
C GLY A 125 -9.29 22.89 9.11
N MET A 126 -8.36 22.71 8.18
CA MET A 126 -8.63 22.09 6.88
C MET A 126 -8.51 20.57 6.99
N TYR A 127 -9.63 19.87 6.93
CA TYR A 127 -9.68 18.42 7.09
C TYR A 127 -9.57 17.69 5.75
N CYS A 128 -8.67 16.72 5.69
CA CYS A 128 -8.55 15.78 4.58
C CYS A 128 -9.21 14.45 4.94
N LYS A 129 -10.36 14.14 4.35
CA LYS A 129 -11.08 12.89 4.60
C LYS A 129 -10.30 11.63 4.21
N PRO A 130 -9.57 11.56 3.05
CA PRO A 130 -8.79 10.39 2.69
C PRO A 130 -7.63 10.05 3.63
N CYS A 131 -6.99 11.07 4.21
CA CYS A 131 -5.85 10.91 5.13
C CYS A 131 -6.29 10.94 6.60
N GLU A 132 -7.56 11.24 6.85
CA GLU A 132 -8.11 11.48 8.19
C GLU A 132 -7.25 12.46 9.00
N SER A 133 -6.73 13.51 8.36
CA SER A 133 -5.77 14.45 8.93
C SER A 133 -6.26 15.88 8.80
N PHE A 134 -6.02 16.69 9.84
CA PHE A 134 -6.19 18.12 9.79
C PHE A 134 -4.90 18.84 9.42
N TRP A 135 -5.04 19.96 8.73
CA TRP A 135 -3.96 20.81 8.29
C TRP A 135 -4.29 22.26 8.60
N THR A 136 -3.30 23.04 8.93
CA THR A 136 -3.44 24.50 8.88
C THR A 136 -3.39 24.96 7.43
N GLU A 137 -3.97 26.10 7.11
CA GLU A 137 -3.89 26.67 5.75
C GLU A 137 -2.45 26.80 5.24
N ALA A 138 -1.51 27.17 6.12
CA ALA A 138 -0.09 27.30 5.80
C ALA A 138 0.59 25.96 5.45
N GLN A 139 0.04 24.82 5.86
CA GLN A 139 0.57 23.50 5.56
C GLN A 139 0.04 22.91 4.26
N LEU A 140 -0.99 23.51 3.67
CA LEU A 140 -1.55 23.03 2.41
C LEU A 140 -0.58 23.28 1.24
N LYS A 141 -0.59 22.39 0.27
CA LYS A 141 0.10 22.56 -1.01
C LYS A 141 -0.94 22.85 -2.08
N ASP A 142 -0.89 24.04 -2.64
CA ASP A 142 -1.87 24.52 -3.64
C ASP A 142 -3.33 24.37 -3.18
N GLY A 143 -3.61 24.64 -1.89
CA GLY A 143 -4.94 24.48 -1.29
C GLY A 143 -5.40 23.04 -1.09
N LYS A 144 -4.48 22.06 -1.19
CA LYS A 144 -4.75 20.62 -1.09
C LYS A 144 -3.96 19.97 0.03
N CYS A 145 -4.38 18.77 0.42
CA CYS A 145 -3.68 17.97 1.41
C CYS A 145 -2.23 17.70 0.99
N PRO A 146 -1.23 18.01 1.81
CA PRO A 146 0.18 17.81 1.47
C PRO A 146 0.58 16.33 1.36
N ASP A 147 -0.16 15.42 2.01
CA ASP A 147 0.15 13.98 2.01
C ASP A 147 -0.41 13.25 0.78
N CYS A 148 -1.69 13.49 0.43
CA CYS A 148 -2.35 12.74 -0.65
C CYS A 148 -2.69 13.60 -1.88
N GLY A 149 -2.55 14.92 -1.81
CA GLY A 149 -2.95 15.85 -2.88
C GLY A 149 -4.47 15.97 -3.06
N GLY A 150 -5.27 15.38 -2.17
CA GLY A 150 -6.73 15.42 -2.23
C GLY A 150 -7.33 16.72 -1.72
N PRO A 151 -8.63 16.95 -1.97
CA PRO A 151 -9.33 18.15 -1.48
C PRO A 151 -9.41 18.13 0.04
N VAL A 152 -9.37 19.34 0.63
CA VAL A 152 -9.60 19.59 2.06
C VAL A 152 -10.78 20.55 2.21
N TYR A 153 -11.46 20.48 3.34
CA TYR A 153 -12.56 21.39 3.66
C TYR A 153 -12.42 21.90 5.10
N GLU A 154 -12.91 23.13 5.34
CA GLU A 154 -12.92 23.70 6.69
C GLU A 154 -13.84 22.87 7.59
N ALA A 155 -13.34 22.49 8.75
CA ALA A 155 -14.10 21.77 9.77
C ALA A 155 -13.84 22.38 11.14
N GLU A 156 -14.91 22.52 11.92
CA GLU A 156 -14.87 22.92 13.32
C GLU A 156 -15.53 21.82 14.16
N GLU A 157 -14.77 21.26 15.11
CA GLU A 157 -15.24 20.15 15.94
C GLU A 157 -14.67 20.27 17.35
N GLU A 158 -15.47 19.98 18.38
CA GLU A 158 -14.98 19.76 19.73
C GLU A 158 -14.20 18.44 19.74
N ALA A 159 -12.97 18.46 20.23
CA ALA A 159 -12.10 17.30 20.22
C ALA A 159 -11.14 17.29 21.43
N TYR A 160 -10.59 16.13 21.70
CA TYR A 160 -9.45 15.98 22.59
C TYR A 160 -8.15 16.12 21.84
N PHE A 161 -7.15 16.75 22.49
CA PHE A 161 -5.83 17.01 21.94
C PHE A 161 -4.76 16.40 22.82
N PHE A 162 -3.80 15.71 22.21
CA PHE A 162 -2.58 15.27 22.86
C PHE A 162 -1.51 16.34 22.75
N LYS A 163 -0.88 16.74 23.85
CA LYS A 163 0.15 17.77 23.93
C LYS A 163 1.47 17.34 23.29
N THR A 164 1.43 17.07 21.98
CA THR A 164 2.63 16.65 21.20
C THR A 164 3.71 17.71 21.29
N SER A 165 3.35 19.00 21.30
CA SER A 165 4.27 20.13 21.40
C SER A 165 5.14 20.08 22.64
N LYS A 166 4.61 19.58 23.79
CA LYS A 166 5.33 19.40 25.07
C LYS A 166 6.57 18.50 24.91
N TYR A 167 6.57 17.59 23.96
CA TYR A 167 7.62 16.57 23.78
C TYR A 167 8.66 16.94 22.73
N ALA A 168 8.55 18.09 22.04
CA ALA A 168 9.40 18.48 20.92
C ALA A 168 10.91 18.46 21.30
N ASP A 169 11.29 19.11 22.39
CA ASP A 169 12.69 19.17 22.84
C ASP A 169 13.21 17.80 23.28
N ARG A 170 12.36 16.99 23.95
CA ARG A 170 12.74 15.63 24.36
C ARG A 170 12.96 14.73 23.14
N LEU A 171 12.15 14.86 22.11
CA LEU A 171 12.30 14.12 20.84
C LEU A 171 13.61 14.50 20.14
N LEU A 172 13.87 15.80 19.98
CA LEU A 172 15.11 16.26 19.33
C LEU A 172 16.35 15.80 20.11
N LYS A 173 16.33 15.89 21.45
CA LYS A 173 17.40 15.38 22.30
C LYS A 173 17.59 13.88 22.12
N TYR A 174 16.50 13.11 22.13
CA TYR A 174 16.55 11.66 21.93
C TYR A 174 17.15 11.28 20.59
N TYR A 175 16.80 11.99 19.49
CA TYR A 175 17.36 11.72 18.17
C TYR A 175 18.84 12.06 18.06
N ASP A 176 19.32 13.02 18.86
CA ASP A 176 20.74 13.34 18.93
C ASP A 176 21.52 12.25 19.70
N GLU A 177 20.99 11.82 20.84
CA GLU A 177 21.58 10.77 21.68
C GLU A 177 21.50 9.36 21.05
N HIS A 178 20.51 9.12 20.14
CA HIS A 178 20.28 7.85 19.46
C HIS A 178 20.30 8.04 17.93
N PRO A 179 21.47 8.19 17.32
CA PRO A 179 21.60 8.54 15.90
C PRO A 179 20.95 7.53 14.96
N ASP A 180 20.84 6.27 15.36
CA ASP A 180 20.26 5.17 14.57
C ASP A 180 18.77 4.91 14.82
N PHE A 181 18.13 5.70 15.67
CA PHE A 181 16.71 5.54 15.98
C PHE A 181 15.80 5.67 14.76
N ILE A 182 16.07 6.63 13.87
CA ILE A 182 15.32 6.83 12.62
C ILE A 182 16.24 6.51 11.44
N GLN A 183 15.83 5.54 10.63
CA GLN A 183 16.55 5.16 9.41
C GLN A 183 15.61 5.13 8.19
N PRO A 184 16.15 5.38 6.98
CA PRO A 184 17.51 5.88 6.70
C PRO A 184 17.72 7.33 7.16
N ALA A 185 18.98 7.79 7.19
CA ALA A 185 19.38 9.10 7.70
C ALA A 185 18.65 10.30 7.02
N THR A 186 18.29 10.16 5.74
CA THR A 186 17.51 11.16 5.02
C THR A 186 16.16 11.40 5.69
N ARG A 187 15.50 10.35 6.17
CA ARG A 187 14.22 10.42 6.88
C ARG A 187 14.35 11.06 8.26
N LYS A 188 15.45 10.78 8.97
CA LYS A 188 15.76 11.45 10.24
C LYS A 188 15.82 12.96 10.07
N ASN A 189 16.52 13.42 9.03
CA ASN A 189 16.67 14.86 8.76
C ASN A 189 15.32 15.53 8.44
N GLU A 190 14.43 14.85 7.70
CA GLU A 190 13.05 15.31 7.43
C GLU A 190 12.28 15.51 8.74
N MET A 191 12.36 14.55 9.66
CA MET A 191 11.65 14.60 10.94
C MET A 191 12.19 15.69 11.85
N ILE A 192 13.50 15.85 11.93
CA ILE A 192 14.14 16.94 12.68
C ILE A 192 13.69 18.31 12.12
N ALA A 193 13.70 18.47 10.80
CA ALA A 193 13.25 19.70 10.17
C ALA A 193 11.77 19.99 10.47
N PHE A 194 10.92 18.96 10.45
CA PHE A 194 9.51 19.10 10.77
C PHE A 194 9.29 19.54 12.24
N ILE A 195 9.99 18.92 13.21
CA ILE A 195 9.86 19.30 14.63
C ILE A 195 10.32 20.74 14.86
N LYS A 196 11.44 21.15 14.22
CA LYS A 196 12.00 22.50 14.35
C LYS A 196 11.11 23.61 13.78
N GLN A 197 10.15 23.28 12.91
CA GLN A 197 9.12 24.24 12.44
C GLN A 197 8.06 24.54 13.51
N GLY A 198 8.06 23.80 14.63
CA GLY A 198 7.11 23.92 15.73
C GLY A 198 6.01 22.87 15.66
N LEU A 199 6.09 21.89 16.60
CA LEU A 199 5.04 20.88 16.74
C LEU A 199 3.75 21.51 17.26
N GLN A 200 2.64 21.17 16.65
CA GLN A 200 1.30 21.47 17.13
C GLN A 200 0.76 20.27 17.93
N ASP A 201 -0.13 20.55 18.86
CA ASP A 201 -0.84 19.49 19.59
C ASP A 201 -1.72 18.69 18.62
N THR A 202 -1.74 17.39 18.81
CA THR A 202 -2.40 16.47 17.88
C THR A 202 -3.83 16.24 18.32
N CYS A 203 -4.80 16.45 17.44
CA CYS A 203 -6.19 16.06 17.66
C CYS A 203 -6.29 14.53 17.79
N VAL A 204 -6.87 14.03 18.88
CA VAL A 204 -6.90 12.61 19.23
C VAL A 204 -8.30 12.06 19.49
N SER A 205 -9.34 12.78 19.12
CA SER A 205 -10.71 12.27 19.12
C SER A 205 -11.57 12.88 18.02
N ARG A 206 -12.71 12.25 17.76
CA ARG A 206 -13.73 12.68 16.78
C ARG A 206 -15.12 12.49 17.34
N THR A 207 -16.04 13.38 16.98
CA THR A 207 -17.48 13.21 17.21
C THR A 207 -18.22 12.76 15.95
N SER A 208 -17.65 13.02 14.78
CA SER A 208 -18.22 12.72 13.47
C SER A 208 -18.05 11.25 13.02
N VAL A 209 -17.21 10.47 13.69
CA VAL A 209 -16.95 9.05 13.39
C VAL A 209 -17.46 8.18 14.50
N SER A 210 -18.36 7.23 14.21
CA SER A 210 -18.90 6.31 15.21
C SER A 210 -18.20 4.94 15.23
N TRP A 211 -17.53 4.56 14.14
CA TRP A 211 -16.77 3.31 14.06
C TRP A 211 -15.35 3.50 14.59
N GLY A 212 -15.15 3.18 15.86
CA GLY A 212 -13.88 3.28 16.58
C GLY A 212 -14.07 3.08 18.09
N ILE A 213 -12.97 3.22 18.84
CA ILE A 213 -12.94 3.04 20.28
C ILE A 213 -13.52 4.28 20.96
N GLN A 214 -14.56 4.10 21.78
CA GLN A 214 -15.18 5.21 22.49
C GLN A 214 -14.32 5.70 23.66
N VAL A 215 -14.26 7.02 23.86
CA VAL A 215 -13.63 7.62 25.05
C VAL A 215 -14.45 7.22 26.29
N PRO A 216 -13.85 6.51 27.29
CA PRO A 216 -14.63 5.91 28.38
C PRO A 216 -15.42 6.91 29.23
N PHE A 217 -14.88 8.09 29.47
CA PHE A 217 -15.46 9.15 30.26
C PHE A 217 -16.24 10.19 29.45
N ASP A 218 -16.21 10.11 28.11
CA ASP A 218 -16.99 10.96 27.20
C ASP A 218 -17.39 10.19 25.93
N PRO A 219 -18.40 9.32 26.00
CA PRO A 219 -18.78 8.42 24.91
C PRO A 219 -19.27 9.10 23.62
N LYS A 220 -19.42 10.43 23.63
CA LYS A 220 -19.70 11.20 22.39
C LYS A 220 -18.48 11.26 21.48
N HIS A 221 -17.29 11.04 22.02
CA HIS A 221 -16.04 11.06 21.30
C HIS A 221 -15.54 9.66 21.02
N THR A 222 -15.08 9.44 19.81
CA THR A 222 -14.33 8.26 19.37
C THR A 222 -12.85 8.59 19.39
N ILE A 223 -12.03 7.73 20.01
CA ILE A 223 -10.56 7.86 20.02
C ILE A 223 -10.06 7.86 18.59
N TYR A 224 -9.18 8.81 18.29
CA TYR A 224 -8.63 8.98 16.94
C TYR A 224 -7.70 7.82 16.56
N VAL A 225 -7.79 7.41 15.30
CA VAL A 225 -7.17 6.22 14.76
C VAL A 225 -5.68 6.06 15.08
N TRP A 226 -4.90 7.14 15.19
CA TRP A 226 -3.47 7.03 15.46
C TRP A 226 -3.12 6.70 16.91
N ILE A 227 -3.91 7.15 17.91
CA ILE A 227 -3.74 6.67 19.29
C ILE A 227 -4.07 5.19 19.39
N ASP A 228 -5.17 4.79 18.75
CA ASP A 228 -5.61 3.42 18.61
C ASP A 228 -4.53 2.57 17.90
N ALA A 229 -4.23 2.90 16.66
CA ALA A 229 -3.30 2.14 15.82
C ALA A 229 -1.90 2.00 16.43
N LEU A 230 -1.30 3.10 16.94
CA LEU A 230 0.07 3.05 17.48
C LEU A 230 0.18 2.23 18.76
N SER A 231 -0.89 2.18 19.57
CA SER A 231 -0.92 1.37 20.79
C SER A 231 -0.82 -0.14 20.53
N ASN A 232 -1.08 -0.61 19.31
CA ASN A 232 -1.03 -2.03 18.95
C ASN A 232 0.29 -2.69 19.34
N TYR A 233 1.40 -1.98 19.19
CA TYR A 233 2.75 -2.51 19.42
C TYR A 233 3.03 -2.96 20.84
N ILE A 234 2.34 -2.37 21.81
CA ILE A 234 2.44 -2.74 23.23
C ILE A 234 1.25 -3.58 23.70
N THR A 235 0.04 -3.28 23.23
CA THR A 235 -1.14 -4.04 23.65
C THR A 235 -1.12 -5.48 23.16
N ALA A 236 -0.54 -5.73 21.98
CA ALA A 236 -0.30 -7.06 21.46
C ALA A 236 0.65 -7.89 22.36
N LEU A 237 1.48 -7.25 23.17
CA LEU A 237 2.38 -7.93 24.11
C LEU A 237 1.75 -8.10 25.50
N GLY A 238 0.61 -7.48 25.77
CA GLY A 238 -0.07 -7.58 27.07
C GLY A 238 -0.02 -6.30 27.92
N TYR A 239 0.40 -5.17 27.35
CA TYR A 239 0.37 -3.90 28.08
C TYR A 239 -1.07 -3.53 28.47
N ASP A 240 -1.31 -3.34 29.78
CA ASP A 240 -2.61 -3.03 30.37
C ASP A 240 -3.76 -4.02 30.04
N ASN A 241 -3.43 -5.29 29.75
CA ASN A 241 -4.41 -6.37 29.58
C ASN A 241 -3.88 -7.71 30.10
N ASP A 242 -4.82 -8.65 30.33
CA ASP A 242 -4.52 -9.97 30.86
C ASP A 242 -4.52 -11.07 29.77
N THR A 243 -4.58 -10.70 28.49
CA THR A 243 -4.62 -11.67 27.39
C THR A 243 -3.23 -12.21 27.05
N TYR A 244 -2.23 -11.34 27.12
CA TYR A 244 -0.84 -11.66 26.88
C TYR A 244 0.04 -11.19 28.05
N HIS A 245 1.22 -11.82 28.19
CA HIS A 245 2.16 -11.52 29.29
C HIS A 245 3.59 -11.40 28.78
N ASP A 246 3.73 -10.96 27.54
CA ASP A 246 5.01 -10.90 26.83
C ASP A 246 5.64 -9.48 26.84
N PHE A 247 4.97 -8.49 27.46
CA PHE A 247 5.41 -7.10 27.41
C PHE A 247 6.81 -6.93 28.01
N ASP A 248 7.05 -7.38 29.23
CA ASP A 248 8.35 -7.24 29.89
C ASP A 248 9.45 -8.04 29.19
N LYS A 249 9.07 -9.08 28.45
CA LYS A 249 10.02 -9.92 27.70
C LYS A 249 10.49 -9.26 26.41
N TYR A 250 9.58 -8.70 25.61
CA TYR A 250 9.90 -8.24 24.25
C TYR A 250 9.99 -6.72 24.12
N TRP A 251 9.28 -5.93 24.95
CA TRP A 251 9.39 -4.48 24.86
C TRP A 251 10.72 -3.98 25.46
N PRO A 252 11.40 -2.98 24.88
CA PRO A 252 11.06 -2.26 23.65
C PRO A 252 11.31 -3.06 22.37
N ALA A 253 10.59 -2.69 21.29
CA ALA A 253 10.79 -3.28 19.98
C ALA A 253 12.19 -2.95 19.44
N ASP A 254 12.82 -3.94 18.79
CA ASP A 254 14.09 -3.73 18.09
C ASP A 254 13.86 -2.94 16.80
N ILE A 255 12.80 -3.26 16.05
CA ILE A 255 12.50 -2.61 14.78
C ILE A 255 11.01 -2.40 14.59
N HIS A 256 10.60 -1.16 14.36
CA HIS A 256 9.34 -0.83 13.69
C HIS A 256 9.63 -0.58 12.21
N MET A 257 9.18 -1.49 11.34
CA MET A 257 9.30 -1.36 9.90
C MET A 257 8.05 -0.66 9.36
N VAL A 258 8.19 0.49 8.70
CA VAL A 258 7.05 1.28 8.24
C VAL A 258 7.29 1.86 6.84
N GLY A 259 6.23 2.13 6.10
CA GLY A 259 6.31 2.92 4.88
C GLY A 259 6.65 4.39 5.20
N LYS A 260 7.39 5.04 4.32
CA LYS A 260 7.82 6.44 4.51
C LYS A 260 6.66 7.42 4.76
N GLU A 261 5.46 7.12 4.27
CA GLU A 261 4.26 7.95 4.41
C GLU A 261 3.72 8.04 5.85
N ILE A 262 3.98 7.01 6.65
CA ILE A 262 3.51 6.96 8.06
C ILE A 262 4.65 7.13 9.06
N LEU A 263 5.86 7.43 8.58
CA LEU A 263 7.04 7.58 9.43
C LEU A 263 6.85 8.66 10.50
N ARG A 264 6.22 9.79 10.16
CA ARG A 264 5.96 10.89 11.09
C ARG A 264 5.18 10.44 12.33
N PHE A 265 4.19 9.58 12.16
CA PHE A 265 3.40 9.05 13.27
C PHE A 265 4.23 8.14 14.17
N HIS A 266 5.13 7.34 13.61
CA HIS A 266 5.97 6.39 14.33
C HIS A 266 7.22 7.01 14.96
N THR A 267 7.62 8.18 14.50
CA THR A 267 8.82 8.86 15.04
C THR A 267 8.51 10.07 15.89
N ILE A 268 7.31 10.65 15.79
CA ILE A 268 6.91 11.83 16.58
C ILE A 268 5.81 11.47 17.56
N ILE A 269 4.63 11.05 17.07
CA ILE A 269 3.45 10.80 17.92
C ILE A 269 3.69 9.60 18.83
N TRP A 270 4.12 8.48 18.27
CA TRP A 270 4.36 7.26 19.03
C TRP A 270 5.43 7.43 20.13
N PRO A 271 6.62 7.97 19.84
CA PRO A 271 7.59 8.27 20.90
C PRO A 271 7.07 9.26 21.94
N ALA A 272 6.34 10.31 21.54
CA ALA A 272 5.75 11.24 22.49
C ALA A 272 4.73 10.56 23.43
N MET A 273 3.90 9.65 22.90
CA MET A 273 2.98 8.83 23.71
C MET A 273 3.74 7.93 24.69
N LEU A 274 4.78 7.25 24.22
CA LEU A 274 5.60 6.40 25.10
C LEU A 274 6.30 7.21 26.19
N MET A 275 6.84 8.39 25.85
CA MET A 275 7.41 9.31 26.82
C MET A 275 6.38 9.78 27.86
N ALA A 276 5.12 10.00 27.45
CA ALA A 276 4.03 10.38 28.33
C ALA A 276 3.61 9.22 29.26
N LEU A 277 3.70 7.98 28.76
CA LEU A 277 3.42 6.76 29.52
C LEU A 277 4.58 6.32 30.42
N ASP A 278 5.73 7.00 30.34
CA ASP A 278 6.98 6.63 31.00
C ASP A 278 7.50 5.25 30.59
N LEU A 279 7.37 4.95 29.29
CA LEU A 279 7.82 3.70 28.67
C LEU A 279 9.07 3.92 27.82
N PRO A 280 9.97 2.91 27.72
CA PRO A 280 11.11 2.97 26.81
C PRO A 280 10.64 3.04 25.36
N LEU A 281 11.44 3.74 24.52
CA LEU A 281 11.15 3.82 23.09
C LEU A 281 11.70 2.61 22.34
N PRO A 282 11.15 2.29 21.16
CA PRO A 282 11.73 1.27 20.28
C PRO A 282 13.17 1.63 19.91
N THR A 283 13.98 0.62 19.65
CA THR A 283 15.39 0.81 19.30
C THR A 283 15.54 1.50 17.94
N LYS A 284 14.69 1.13 16.97
CA LYS A 284 14.77 1.63 15.59
C LYS A 284 13.40 1.73 14.93
N VAL A 285 13.19 2.82 14.19
CA VAL A 285 12.09 2.98 13.25
C VAL A 285 12.68 3.11 11.85
N PHE A 286 12.40 2.15 10.99
CA PHE A 286 12.90 2.14 9.62
C PHE A 286 11.80 2.51 8.63
N GLY A 287 11.99 3.62 7.93
CA GLY A 287 11.07 4.11 6.89
C GLY A 287 11.48 3.65 5.51
N HIS A 288 10.91 2.54 5.01
CA HIS A 288 11.18 2.08 3.65
C HIS A 288 10.47 2.91 2.58
N GLY A 289 11.01 2.88 1.34
CA GLY A 289 10.41 3.52 0.18
C GLY A 289 9.19 2.79 -0.37
N TRP A 290 8.58 3.36 -1.39
CA TRP A 290 7.45 2.75 -2.08
C TRP A 290 7.89 1.80 -3.18
N LEU A 291 7.08 0.79 -3.42
CA LEU A 291 7.12 0.03 -4.66
C LEU A 291 6.22 0.73 -5.68
N LEU A 292 6.82 1.32 -6.71
CA LEU A 292 6.15 2.11 -7.74
C LEU A 292 5.79 1.23 -8.94
N LEU A 293 4.65 1.52 -9.56
CA LEU A 293 4.26 0.95 -10.84
C LEU A 293 4.16 2.06 -11.88
N ASN A 294 4.87 1.93 -13.01
CA ASN A 294 4.91 2.94 -14.06
C ASN A 294 5.26 4.35 -13.56
N GLY A 295 6.22 4.44 -12.63
CA GLY A 295 6.68 5.71 -12.05
C GLY A 295 5.72 6.36 -11.06
N GLY A 296 4.61 5.71 -10.70
CA GLY A 296 3.62 6.22 -9.75
C GLY A 296 3.32 5.30 -8.58
N LYS A 297 2.84 5.87 -7.48
CA LYS A 297 2.36 5.09 -6.32
C LYS A 297 1.18 4.21 -6.74
N MET A 298 1.22 2.94 -6.35
CA MET A 298 0.09 2.02 -6.53
C MET A 298 -1.14 2.52 -5.77
N SER A 299 -2.28 2.57 -6.46
CA SER A 299 -3.55 2.97 -5.88
C SER A 299 -4.69 2.20 -6.53
N LYS A 300 -5.54 1.60 -5.73
CA LYS A 300 -6.71 0.84 -6.21
C LYS A 300 -7.72 1.72 -6.94
N SER A 301 -7.87 2.97 -6.49
CA SER A 301 -8.73 3.95 -7.17
C SER A 301 -8.26 4.31 -8.58
N LYS A 302 -6.96 4.09 -8.88
CA LYS A 302 -6.37 4.28 -10.21
C LYS A 302 -6.31 2.99 -11.04
N GLY A 303 -6.69 1.84 -10.46
CA GLY A 303 -6.62 0.54 -11.11
C GLY A 303 -5.20 0.04 -11.41
N ASN A 304 -4.15 0.67 -10.82
CA ASN A 304 -2.75 0.36 -11.05
C ASN A 304 -2.15 -0.44 -9.87
N VAL A 305 -2.73 -1.58 -9.54
CA VAL A 305 -2.23 -2.45 -8.46
C VAL A 305 -1.85 -3.82 -8.99
N VAL A 306 -0.78 -4.38 -8.42
CA VAL A 306 -0.32 -5.74 -8.71
C VAL A 306 -0.79 -6.67 -7.60
N ASP A 307 -1.51 -7.73 -7.98
CA ASP A 307 -2.03 -8.75 -7.07
C ASP A 307 -0.93 -9.78 -6.75
N PRO A 308 -0.43 -9.84 -5.49
CA PRO A 308 0.63 -10.76 -5.12
C PRO A 308 0.22 -12.23 -5.19
N VAL A 309 -1.06 -12.56 -4.98
CA VAL A 309 -1.56 -13.95 -5.06
C VAL A 309 -1.38 -14.49 -6.47
N LYS A 310 -1.79 -13.71 -7.49
CA LYS A 310 -1.63 -14.09 -8.89
C LYS A 310 -0.17 -14.31 -9.28
N LEU A 311 0.74 -13.48 -8.75
CA LEU A 311 2.17 -13.67 -8.99
C LEU A 311 2.70 -14.95 -8.32
N CYS A 312 2.28 -15.22 -7.08
CA CYS A 312 2.66 -16.44 -6.36
C CYS A 312 2.15 -17.71 -7.04
N ASP A 313 0.89 -17.70 -7.52
CA ASP A 313 0.31 -18.83 -8.24
C ASP A 313 1.05 -19.11 -9.56
N ARG A 314 1.53 -18.07 -10.23
CA ARG A 314 2.17 -18.21 -11.53
C ARG A 314 3.66 -18.52 -11.46
N TYR A 315 4.39 -17.87 -10.57
CA TYR A 315 5.86 -17.95 -10.50
C TYR A 315 6.38 -18.71 -9.29
N GLY A 316 5.50 -19.02 -8.35
CA GLY A 316 5.86 -19.57 -7.04
C GLY A 316 6.22 -18.48 -6.03
N VAL A 317 5.96 -18.79 -4.78
CA VAL A 317 6.12 -17.85 -3.64
C VAL A 317 7.55 -17.33 -3.54
N ASP A 318 8.53 -18.22 -3.59
CA ASP A 318 9.94 -17.85 -3.40
C ASP A 318 10.48 -16.95 -4.51
N ALA A 319 9.98 -17.10 -5.75
CA ALA A 319 10.36 -16.22 -6.84
C ALA A 319 9.85 -14.78 -6.61
N VAL A 320 8.62 -14.63 -6.11
CA VAL A 320 8.06 -13.32 -5.76
C VAL A 320 8.78 -12.73 -4.55
N ARG A 321 9.04 -13.53 -3.50
CA ARG A 321 9.83 -13.11 -2.33
C ARG A 321 11.22 -12.62 -2.74
N TYR A 322 11.92 -13.39 -3.56
CA TYR A 322 13.25 -13.03 -4.07
C TYR A 322 13.23 -11.68 -4.79
N PHE A 323 12.29 -11.49 -5.71
CA PHE A 323 12.16 -10.22 -6.43
C PHE A 323 11.98 -9.04 -5.48
N LEU A 324 11.05 -9.14 -4.52
CA LEU A 324 10.79 -8.07 -3.55
C LEU A 324 12.01 -7.75 -2.69
N LEU A 325 12.75 -8.76 -2.27
CA LEU A 325 13.90 -8.62 -1.38
C LEU A 325 15.18 -8.19 -2.12
N ARG A 326 15.28 -8.48 -3.43
CA ARG A 326 16.50 -8.27 -4.21
C ARG A 326 16.46 -7.04 -5.10
N GLU A 327 15.30 -6.77 -5.74
CA GLU A 327 15.18 -5.70 -6.74
C GLU A 327 14.90 -4.34 -6.11
N VAL A 328 14.18 -4.31 -4.98
CA VAL A 328 13.76 -3.06 -4.35
C VAL A 328 14.85 -2.56 -3.42
N PRO A 329 15.47 -1.39 -3.67
CA PRO A 329 16.46 -0.81 -2.78
C PRO A 329 15.84 -0.52 -1.41
N PHE A 330 16.39 -1.11 -0.33
CA PHE A 330 15.83 -0.95 0.99
C PHE A 330 16.04 0.48 1.50
N GLY A 331 14.95 1.19 1.83
CA GLY A 331 14.99 2.61 2.23
C GLY A 331 14.68 3.62 1.12
N ASN A 332 14.78 3.23 -0.15
CA ASN A 332 14.44 4.06 -1.30
C ASN A 332 13.24 3.50 -2.06
N ASP A 333 12.67 4.31 -2.97
CA ASP A 333 11.60 3.84 -3.84
C ASP A 333 12.17 2.86 -4.86
N GLY A 334 11.43 1.77 -5.10
CA GLY A 334 11.75 0.78 -6.13
C GLY A 334 10.66 0.74 -7.21
N ALA A 335 11.01 0.24 -8.39
CA ALA A 335 10.06 0.06 -9.47
C ALA A 335 9.67 -1.41 -9.62
N PHE A 336 8.40 -1.68 -9.76
CA PHE A 336 7.90 -2.97 -10.21
C PHE A 336 7.67 -2.93 -11.71
N THR A 337 8.27 -3.87 -12.42
CA THR A 337 7.93 -4.19 -13.82
C THR A 337 7.87 -5.70 -13.99
N ASN A 338 7.00 -6.17 -14.88
CA ASN A 338 6.91 -7.59 -15.22
C ASN A 338 8.23 -8.10 -15.80
N GLU A 339 8.90 -7.29 -16.61
CA GLU A 339 10.21 -7.64 -17.21
C GLU A 339 11.28 -7.83 -16.13
N ALA A 340 11.37 -6.94 -15.14
CA ALA A 340 12.33 -7.06 -14.05
C ALA A 340 12.09 -8.34 -13.24
N LEU A 341 10.83 -8.67 -12.93
CA LEU A 341 10.48 -9.90 -12.23
C LEU A 341 10.93 -11.14 -13.02
N ILE A 342 10.56 -11.23 -14.31
CA ILE A 342 10.90 -12.39 -15.16
C ILE A 342 12.41 -12.51 -15.34
N ASN A 343 13.11 -11.39 -15.55
CA ASN A 343 14.56 -11.35 -15.70
C ASN A 343 15.27 -11.84 -14.42
N ARG A 344 14.82 -11.42 -13.22
CA ARG A 344 15.37 -11.93 -11.96
C ARG A 344 15.15 -13.42 -11.78
N ILE A 345 13.96 -13.92 -12.12
CA ILE A 345 13.68 -15.36 -12.07
C ILE A 345 14.60 -16.12 -13.03
N ASN A 346 14.74 -15.67 -14.25
CA ASN A 346 15.55 -16.34 -15.26
C ASN A 346 17.05 -16.29 -14.96
N THR A 347 17.57 -15.10 -14.63
CA THR A 347 19.00 -14.87 -14.46
C THR A 347 19.48 -15.44 -13.13
N ASP A 348 18.91 -14.95 -12.03
CA ASP A 348 19.43 -15.25 -10.70
C ASP A 348 18.97 -16.65 -10.24
N LEU A 349 17.66 -16.93 -10.34
CA LEU A 349 17.11 -18.15 -9.75
C LEU A 349 17.25 -19.37 -10.67
N ALA A 350 16.92 -19.25 -11.95
CA ALA A 350 16.99 -20.40 -12.87
C ALA A 350 18.41 -20.65 -13.40
N ASN A 351 19.07 -19.61 -13.95
CA ASN A 351 20.37 -19.79 -14.58
C ASN A 351 21.51 -19.84 -13.55
N ASP A 352 21.56 -18.95 -12.55
CA ASP A 352 22.67 -18.97 -11.60
C ASP A 352 22.45 -20.06 -10.54
N LEU A 353 21.45 -19.95 -9.68
CA LEU A 353 21.27 -20.87 -8.55
C LEU A 353 20.80 -22.27 -8.97
N GLY A 354 19.73 -22.34 -9.78
CA GLY A 354 19.13 -23.60 -10.19
C GLY A 354 20.04 -24.44 -11.06
N ASN A 355 20.75 -23.80 -12.00
CA ASN A 355 21.71 -24.47 -12.87
C ASN A 355 22.95 -24.93 -12.08
N LEU A 356 23.49 -24.11 -11.15
CA LEU A 356 24.60 -24.50 -10.29
C LEU A 356 24.28 -25.78 -9.52
N LEU A 357 23.16 -25.82 -8.81
CA LEU A 357 22.74 -27.00 -8.05
C LEU A 357 22.59 -28.23 -8.97
N SER A 358 21.83 -28.07 -10.05
CA SER A 358 21.55 -29.17 -10.98
C SER A 358 22.81 -29.75 -11.63
N ARG A 359 23.77 -28.90 -12.07
CA ARG A 359 25.04 -29.31 -12.65
C ARG A 359 25.92 -30.02 -11.61
N SER A 360 26.05 -29.46 -10.40
CA SER A 360 26.89 -30.01 -9.36
C SER A 360 26.39 -31.40 -8.94
N VAL A 361 25.10 -31.51 -8.63
CA VAL A 361 24.49 -32.80 -8.26
C VAL A 361 24.61 -33.83 -9.39
N ALA A 362 24.31 -33.44 -10.64
CA ALA A 362 24.41 -34.38 -11.76
C ALA A 362 25.86 -34.90 -11.99
N MET A 363 26.87 -34.06 -11.77
CA MET A 363 28.28 -34.47 -11.89
C MET A 363 28.68 -35.37 -10.74
N CYS A 364 28.27 -35.08 -9.50
CA CYS A 364 28.52 -35.97 -8.35
C CYS A 364 27.89 -37.36 -8.56
N GLU A 365 26.64 -37.44 -8.99
CA GLU A 365 25.98 -38.72 -9.30
C GLU A 365 26.70 -39.46 -10.42
N LYS A 366 27.01 -38.75 -11.52
CA LYS A 366 27.61 -39.36 -12.70
C LYS A 366 29.01 -39.93 -12.45
N TYR A 367 29.85 -39.24 -11.67
CA TYR A 367 31.26 -39.56 -11.55
C TYR A 367 31.60 -40.29 -10.24
N PHE A 368 30.79 -40.13 -9.19
CA PHE A 368 31.00 -40.65 -7.86
C PHE A 368 29.78 -41.36 -7.24
N GLY A 369 28.74 -41.62 -8.05
CA GLY A 369 27.53 -42.28 -7.52
C GLY A 369 26.79 -41.47 -6.48
N GLY A 370 27.00 -40.15 -6.45
CA GLY A 370 26.40 -39.21 -5.52
C GLY A 370 27.19 -38.90 -4.24
N ALA A 371 28.26 -39.66 -3.95
CA ALA A 371 29.08 -39.49 -2.74
C ALA A 371 30.40 -38.79 -3.08
N VAL A 372 30.66 -37.62 -2.46
CA VAL A 372 31.91 -36.85 -2.65
C VAL A 372 32.51 -36.48 -1.30
N SER A 373 33.80 -36.73 -1.12
CA SER A 373 34.49 -36.55 0.16
C SER A 373 35.44 -35.37 0.16
N ALA A 374 35.81 -34.90 1.37
CA ALA A 374 36.79 -33.84 1.57
C ALA A 374 38.25 -34.27 1.28
N ASN A 375 38.48 -35.57 0.94
CA ASN A 375 39.80 -36.15 0.77
C ASN A 375 40.41 -35.94 -0.63
N GLY A 376 39.76 -35.19 -1.49
CA GLY A 376 40.20 -34.89 -2.83
C GLY A 376 41.48 -34.01 -2.87
N GLN A 377 42.15 -34.00 -4.03
CA GLN A 377 43.36 -33.19 -4.26
C GLN A 377 43.03 -31.69 -4.42
N ALA A 378 43.51 -30.84 -3.50
CA ALA A 378 43.36 -29.40 -3.56
C ALA A 378 44.22 -28.74 -4.66
N ASP A 379 43.80 -27.57 -5.10
CA ASP A 379 44.52 -26.73 -6.07
C ASP A 379 44.29 -25.23 -5.75
N ALA A 380 45.16 -24.35 -6.20
CA ALA A 380 45.08 -22.92 -5.97
C ALA A 380 43.80 -22.27 -6.50
N LEU A 381 43.16 -22.85 -7.52
CA LEU A 381 41.84 -22.41 -8.03
C LEU A 381 40.73 -22.55 -6.99
N ASP A 382 40.93 -23.38 -5.97
CA ASP A 382 39.93 -23.59 -4.90
C ASP A 382 39.86 -22.41 -3.93
N ASP A 383 40.99 -21.71 -3.75
CA ASP A 383 41.18 -20.74 -2.66
C ASP A 383 40.20 -19.56 -2.74
N GLU A 384 39.91 -19.06 -3.93
CA GLU A 384 38.98 -17.96 -4.10
C GLU A 384 37.53 -18.36 -3.73
N LEU A 385 37.07 -19.53 -4.20
CA LEU A 385 35.72 -20.04 -3.87
C LEU A 385 35.60 -20.31 -2.37
N LYS A 386 36.60 -20.99 -1.78
CA LYS A 386 36.63 -21.29 -0.34
C LYS A 386 36.64 -20.03 0.50
N SER A 387 37.47 -19.04 0.14
CA SER A 387 37.56 -17.76 0.87
C SER A 387 36.26 -16.97 0.81
N LEU A 388 35.62 -16.89 -0.36
CA LEU A 388 34.32 -16.23 -0.52
C LEU A 388 33.23 -16.94 0.28
N THR A 389 33.20 -18.29 0.22
CA THR A 389 32.24 -19.10 0.97
C THR A 389 32.41 -18.95 2.47
N ALA A 390 33.64 -18.98 2.97
CA ALA A 390 33.93 -18.80 4.40
C ALA A 390 33.59 -17.38 4.92
N ALA A 391 33.77 -16.35 4.08
CA ALA A 391 33.44 -14.97 4.43
C ALA A 391 31.94 -14.64 4.32
N LEU A 392 31.16 -15.48 3.62
CA LEU A 392 29.77 -15.19 3.29
C LEU A 392 28.86 -14.99 4.52
N PRO A 393 28.89 -15.84 5.57
CA PRO A 393 28.03 -15.63 6.74
C PRO A 393 28.23 -14.25 7.38
N GLY A 394 29.50 -13.83 7.58
CA GLY A 394 29.81 -12.51 8.15
C GLY A 394 29.38 -11.32 7.28
N LYS A 395 29.46 -11.45 5.94
CA LYS A 395 28.91 -10.43 5.02
C LYS A 395 27.40 -10.32 5.11
N VAL A 396 26.73 -11.47 5.19
CA VAL A 396 25.25 -11.51 5.32
C VAL A 396 24.82 -10.97 6.70
N ASP A 397 25.52 -11.32 7.79
CA ASP A 397 25.27 -10.78 9.13
C ASP A 397 25.33 -9.25 9.12
N ALA A 398 26.43 -8.69 8.60
CA ALA A 398 26.62 -7.25 8.54
C ALA A 398 25.52 -6.53 7.73
N ALA A 399 25.11 -7.10 6.59
CA ALA A 399 24.06 -6.55 5.77
C ALA A 399 22.70 -6.63 6.45
N MET A 400 22.34 -7.76 7.07
CA MET A 400 21.08 -7.95 7.78
C MET A 400 20.98 -7.09 9.04
N ASP A 401 22.05 -6.89 9.78
CA ASP A 401 22.09 -5.98 10.93
C ASP A 401 21.96 -4.51 10.52
N ALA A 402 22.45 -4.18 9.32
CA ALA A 402 22.25 -2.86 8.68
C ALA A 402 20.86 -2.69 8.03
N LEU A 403 20.01 -3.72 8.06
CA LEU A 403 18.71 -3.79 7.37
C LEU A 403 18.82 -3.65 5.84
N ASP A 404 19.95 -4.03 5.26
CA ASP A 404 20.20 -4.02 3.81
C ASP A 404 20.07 -5.43 3.22
N VAL A 405 18.81 -5.89 3.14
CA VAL A 405 18.46 -7.21 2.62
C VAL A 405 18.94 -7.44 1.18
N PRO A 406 18.84 -6.47 0.25
CA PRO A 406 19.41 -6.64 -1.09
C PRO A 406 20.90 -6.93 -1.09
N THR A 407 21.70 -6.25 -0.26
CA THR A 407 23.15 -6.47 -0.15
C THR A 407 23.46 -7.87 0.39
N ALA A 408 22.68 -8.37 1.35
CA ALA A 408 22.82 -9.74 1.82
C ALA A 408 22.61 -10.78 0.68
N LEU A 409 21.58 -10.59 -0.12
CA LEU A 409 21.31 -11.45 -1.29
C LEU A 409 22.38 -11.30 -2.38
N ILE A 410 22.92 -10.10 -2.61
CA ILE A 410 24.06 -9.88 -3.53
C ILE A 410 25.25 -10.71 -3.08
N ALA A 411 25.61 -10.68 -1.80
CA ALA A 411 26.73 -11.44 -1.28
C ALA A 411 26.55 -12.96 -1.46
N ILE A 412 25.33 -13.46 -1.27
CA ILE A 412 25.02 -14.89 -1.52
C ILE A 412 25.22 -15.23 -3.01
N PHE A 413 24.70 -14.38 -3.91
CA PHE A 413 24.81 -14.62 -5.35
C PHE A 413 26.24 -14.41 -5.89
N GLU A 414 27.10 -13.61 -5.22
CA GLU A 414 28.54 -13.57 -5.53
C GLU A 414 29.17 -14.95 -5.40
N VAL A 415 28.85 -15.70 -4.35
CA VAL A 415 29.32 -17.08 -4.17
C VAL A 415 28.73 -18.03 -5.22
N VAL A 416 27.45 -17.91 -5.54
CA VAL A 416 26.79 -18.70 -6.58
C VAL A 416 27.44 -18.47 -7.95
N GLN A 417 27.70 -17.23 -8.32
CA GLN A 417 28.34 -16.85 -9.60
C GLN A 417 29.79 -17.31 -9.63
N ARG A 418 30.52 -17.16 -8.50
CA ARG A 418 31.90 -17.66 -8.41
C ARG A 418 31.96 -19.19 -8.56
N ALA A 419 31.00 -19.90 -7.96
CA ALA A 419 30.91 -21.36 -8.09
C ALA A 419 30.60 -21.81 -9.52
N ASN A 420 29.71 -21.11 -10.24
CA ASN A 420 29.48 -21.36 -11.65
C ASN A 420 30.76 -21.15 -12.50
N LYS A 421 31.46 -20.04 -12.28
CA LYS A 421 32.75 -19.77 -12.93
C LYS A 421 33.81 -20.82 -12.60
N TYR A 422 33.86 -21.28 -11.35
CA TYR A 422 34.76 -22.32 -10.89
C TYR A 422 34.53 -23.66 -11.61
N ILE A 423 33.28 -24.03 -11.94
CA ILE A 423 32.97 -25.19 -12.78
C ILE A 423 33.62 -25.03 -14.17
N ASP A 424 33.55 -23.86 -14.77
CA ASP A 424 34.07 -23.62 -16.11
C ASP A 424 35.61 -23.61 -16.12
N GLU A 425 36.25 -23.04 -15.10
CA GLU A 425 37.71 -22.98 -14.93
C GLU A 425 38.32 -24.35 -14.64
N THR A 426 37.70 -25.16 -13.80
CA THR A 426 38.18 -26.50 -13.40
C THR A 426 37.83 -27.59 -14.41
N ALA A 427 36.87 -27.31 -15.30
CA ALA A 427 36.40 -28.22 -16.35
C ALA A 427 36.22 -29.68 -15.86
N PRO A 428 35.31 -29.98 -14.92
CA PRO A 428 35.14 -31.32 -14.31
C PRO A 428 34.98 -32.44 -15.31
N TRP A 429 34.38 -32.17 -16.48
CA TRP A 429 34.21 -33.12 -17.58
C TRP A 429 35.51 -33.51 -18.26
N VAL A 430 36.57 -32.71 -18.11
CA VAL A 430 37.94 -33.03 -18.57
C VAL A 430 38.63 -33.89 -17.52
N LEU A 431 38.54 -33.49 -16.25
CA LEU A 431 39.11 -34.25 -15.11
C LEU A 431 38.54 -35.65 -15.02
N ALA A 432 37.28 -35.83 -15.42
CA ALA A 432 36.63 -37.14 -15.40
C ALA A 432 37.13 -38.14 -16.47
N LYS A 433 38.04 -37.77 -17.37
CA LYS A 433 38.55 -38.62 -18.44
C LYS A 433 39.71 -39.50 -18.02
N SER A 434 40.37 -39.26 -16.89
CA SER A 434 41.51 -40.02 -16.38
C SER A 434 41.32 -40.34 -14.89
N GLU A 435 41.68 -41.59 -14.50
CA GLU A 435 41.72 -41.99 -13.09
C GLU A 435 42.78 -41.18 -12.30
N GLU A 436 43.83 -40.70 -12.91
CA GLU A 436 44.86 -39.87 -12.25
C GLU A 436 44.31 -38.52 -11.78
N THR A 437 43.34 -37.94 -12.52
CA THR A 437 42.73 -36.66 -12.20
C THR A 437 41.45 -36.80 -11.35
N LYS A 438 41.02 -37.99 -11.07
CA LYS A 438 39.81 -38.28 -10.28
C LYS A 438 39.84 -37.71 -8.86
N PRO A 439 40.98 -37.72 -8.11
CA PRO A 439 41.05 -37.07 -6.80
C PRO A 439 40.88 -35.54 -6.91
N ARG A 440 41.37 -34.94 -8.01
CA ARG A 440 41.14 -33.52 -8.25
C ARG A 440 39.67 -33.23 -8.58
N LEU A 441 39.03 -34.06 -9.37
CA LEU A 441 37.59 -33.95 -9.66
C LEU A 441 36.77 -34.05 -8.38
N GLU A 442 37.11 -34.96 -7.46
CA GLU A 442 36.44 -35.12 -6.18
C GLU A 442 36.51 -33.85 -5.34
N ALA A 443 37.72 -33.24 -5.24
CA ALA A 443 37.90 -31.96 -4.53
C ALA A 443 37.04 -30.83 -5.16
N VAL A 444 36.97 -30.76 -6.49
CA VAL A 444 36.14 -29.76 -7.19
C VAL A 444 34.69 -29.93 -6.83
N LEU A 445 34.16 -31.15 -6.90
CA LEU A 445 32.73 -31.41 -6.62
C LEU A 445 32.39 -31.22 -5.15
N TYR A 446 33.30 -31.61 -4.25
CA TYR A 446 33.16 -31.33 -2.83
C TYR A 446 33.07 -29.83 -2.53
N ASN A 447 33.97 -29.02 -3.08
CA ASN A 447 33.97 -27.57 -2.90
C ASN A 447 32.67 -26.93 -3.40
N LEU A 448 32.10 -27.44 -4.50
CA LEU A 448 30.80 -26.95 -5.03
C LEU A 448 29.65 -27.33 -4.08
N CYS A 449 29.65 -28.56 -3.53
CA CYS A 449 28.65 -28.98 -2.56
C CYS A 449 28.75 -28.18 -1.26
N ASP A 450 29.94 -27.84 -0.81
CA ASP A 450 30.18 -27.08 0.41
C ASP A 450 29.73 -25.58 0.25
N ALA A 451 30.05 -24.98 -0.89
CA ALA A 451 29.55 -23.66 -1.23
C ALA A 451 28.00 -23.65 -1.32
N LEU A 452 27.40 -24.63 -1.98
CA LEU A 452 25.95 -24.78 -2.07
C LEU A 452 25.30 -25.04 -0.70
N ARG A 453 25.95 -25.80 0.22
CA ARG A 453 25.48 -25.97 1.59
C ARG A 453 25.39 -24.62 2.30
N THR A 454 26.45 -23.82 2.26
CA THR A 454 26.47 -22.49 2.89
C THR A 454 25.38 -21.59 2.32
N VAL A 455 25.25 -21.55 1.00
CA VAL A 455 24.17 -20.82 0.31
C VAL A 455 22.80 -21.34 0.76
N THR A 456 22.58 -22.65 0.84
CA THR A 456 21.29 -23.25 1.23
C THR A 456 20.89 -22.86 2.64
N VAL A 457 21.81 -22.91 3.59
CA VAL A 457 21.55 -22.50 4.98
C VAL A 457 21.12 -21.04 5.04
N LEU A 458 21.84 -20.15 4.39
CA LEU A 458 21.53 -18.70 4.40
C LEU A 458 20.22 -18.38 3.66
N MET A 459 19.90 -19.15 2.61
CA MET A 459 18.67 -18.93 1.82
C MET A 459 17.37 -19.24 2.59
N GLN A 460 17.42 -19.94 3.72
CA GLN A 460 16.22 -20.23 4.54
C GLN A 460 15.46 -18.96 4.95
N ALA A 461 16.18 -17.87 5.19
CA ALA A 461 15.55 -16.60 5.57
C ALA A 461 14.76 -15.96 4.42
N TYR A 462 15.18 -16.15 3.19
CA TYR A 462 14.66 -15.46 2.01
C TYR A 462 13.71 -16.34 1.19
N LEU A 463 14.09 -17.60 0.97
CA LEU A 463 13.41 -18.57 0.10
C LEU A 463 13.05 -19.85 0.91
N PRO A 464 12.07 -19.75 1.82
CA PRO A 464 11.77 -20.81 2.78
C PRO A 464 11.30 -22.12 2.15
N ASN A 465 10.73 -22.08 0.93
CA ASN A 465 10.29 -23.27 0.21
C ASN A 465 11.37 -23.88 -0.72
N THR A 466 12.40 -23.08 -1.06
CA THR A 466 13.50 -23.51 -1.95
C THR A 466 14.65 -24.11 -1.17
N ALA A 467 15.03 -23.52 -0.04
CA ALA A 467 16.13 -24.00 0.78
C ALA A 467 15.96 -25.49 1.22
N PRO A 468 14.78 -25.96 1.65
CA PRO A 468 14.58 -27.39 1.93
C PRO A 468 14.77 -28.30 0.71
N LYS A 469 14.37 -27.87 -0.48
CA LYS A 469 14.56 -28.63 -1.74
C LYS A 469 16.04 -28.70 -2.16
N MET A 470 16.80 -27.64 -1.89
CA MET A 470 18.25 -27.63 -2.08
C MET A 470 18.92 -28.57 -1.08
N ALA A 471 18.51 -28.50 0.20
CA ALA A 471 19.00 -29.40 1.26
C ALA A 471 18.76 -30.85 0.93
N GLU A 472 17.55 -31.19 0.50
CA GLU A 472 17.19 -32.55 0.04
C GLU A 472 18.17 -33.02 -1.05
N GLN A 473 18.39 -32.26 -2.11
CA GLN A 473 19.27 -32.61 -3.21
C GLN A 473 20.74 -32.72 -2.80
N LEU A 474 21.18 -31.97 -1.79
CA LEU A 474 22.53 -32.02 -1.24
C LEU A 474 22.71 -33.08 -0.15
N GLY A 475 21.64 -33.79 0.22
CA GLY A 475 21.68 -34.79 1.28
C GLY A 475 21.92 -34.20 2.67
N LEU A 476 21.53 -32.97 2.90
CA LEU A 476 21.70 -32.28 4.18
C LEU A 476 20.53 -32.60 5.12
N SER A 477 20.88 -33.15 6.29
CA SER A 477 19.91 -33.48 7.35
C SER A 477 19.63 -32.28 8.28
N ASP A 478 20.54 -31.34 8.34
CA ASP A 478 20.46 -30.15 9.18
C ASP A 478 20.86 -28.88 8.40
N LEU A 479 20.13 -27.78 8.68
CA LEU A 479 20.38 -26.48 8.12
C LEU A 479 20.71 -25.47 9.23
N SER A 480 21.44 -25.93 10.25
CA SER A 480 21.85 -25.10 11.39
C SER A 480 22.81 -23.99 10.95
N TYR A 481 22.43 -22.74 11.27
CA TYR A 481 23.31 -21.58 11.07
C TYR A 481 24.58 -21.68 11.96
N ALA A 482 24.45 -22.19 13.19
CA ALA A 482 25.55 -22.33 14.13
C ALA A 482 26.62 -23.30 13.64
N ASP A 483 26.23 -24.26 12.79
CA ASP A 483 27.14 -25.29 12.29
C ASP A 483 27.74 -24.97 10.92
N LEU A 484 27.57 -23.75 10.42
CA LEU A 484 28.14 -23.33 9.12
C LEU A 484 29.66 -23.50 9.03
N ALA A 485 30.38 -23.31 10.13
CA ALA A 485 31.82 -23.50 10.19
C ALA A 485 32.25 -24.99 10.23
N ASN A 486 31.32 -25.91 10.48
CA ASN A 486 31.60 -27.35 10.56
C ASN A 486 31.34 -27.98 9.18
N HIS A 487 32.40 -28.17 8.39
CA HIS A 487 32.29 -28.78 7.06
C HIS A 487 32.07 -30.26 7.15
N PRO A 488 31.06 -30.86 6.50
CA PRO A 488 30.86 -32.31 6.45
C PRO A 488 32.06 -33.02 5.82
N ALA A 489 32.43 -34.17 6.34
CA ALA A 489 33.52 -34.98 5.73
C ALA A 489 33.14 -35.52 4.35
N GLU A 490 31.85 -35.69 4.08
CA GLU A 490 31.32 -36.25 2.84
C GLU A 490 29.90 -35.69 2.56
N TYR A 491 29.56 -35.49 1.30
CA TYR A 491 28.23 -35.18 0.81
C TYR A 491 27.63 -36.36 0.07
N HIS A 492 26.34 -36.66 0.31
CA HIS A 492 25.56 -37.70 -0.38
C HIS A 492 24.43 -37.01 -1.16
N VAL A 493 24.73 -36.57 -2.38
CA VAL A 493 23.77 -35.80 -3.19
C VAL A 493 22.92 -36.73 -4.06
N HIS A 494 21.71 -36.28 -4.38
CA HIS A 494 20.83 -36.95 -5.31
C HIS A 494 20.01 -35.95 -6.17
N LYS A 495 19.75 -36.36 -7.40
CA LYS A 495 19.05 -35.50 -8.35
C LYS A 495 17.59 -35.33 -7.97
N GLY A 496 17.16 -34.07 -7.86
CA GLY A 496 15.77 -33.70 -7.64
C GLY A 496 15.15 -33.02 -8.85
N LYS A 497 13.98 -32.42 -8.64
CA LYS A 497 13.33 -31.56 -9.63
C LYS A 497 14.08 -30.22 -9.74
N ALA A 498 14.05 -29.60 -10.93
CA ALA A 498 14.57 -28.25 -11.11
C ALA A 498 13.86 -27.28 -10.14
N LEU A 499 14.64 -26.38 -9.52
CA LEU A 499 14.11 -25.43 -8.53
C LEU A 499 13.20 -24.38 -9.18
N PHE A 500 13.66 -23.83 -10.28
CA PHE A 500 12.95 -22.78 -11.00
C PHE A 500 12.94 -23.09 -12.50
N PRO A 501 11.75 -23.13 -13.15
CA PRO A 501 11.67 -23.28 -14.61
C PRO A 501 12.10 -21.98 -15.29
N ARG A 502 12.77 -22.10 -16.44
CA ARG A 502 13.08 -20.95 -17.28
C ARG A 502 11.82 -20.47 -17.98
N ILE A 503 11.60 -19.16 -17.95
CA ILE A 503 10.43 -18.48 -18.52
C ILE A 503 10.79 -17.89 -19.88
N ASP A 504 9.96 -18.10 -20.91
CA ASP A 504 10.08 -17.42 -22.19
C ASP A 504 9.58 -15.97 -22.03
N VAL A 505 10.51 -15.03 -21.96
CA VAL A 505 10.23 -13.62 -21.64
C VAL A 505 9.18 -13.02 -22.57
N LYS A 506 9.30 -13.27 -23.89
CA LYS A 506 8.40 -12.65 -24.87
C LYS A 506 6.96 -13.14 -24.71
N LYS A 507 6.78 -14.45 -24.64
CA LYS A 507 5.44 -15.06 -24.47
C LYS A 507 4.81 -14.66 -23.12
N GLU A 508 5.64 -14.53 -22.11
CA GLU A 508 5.18 -14.19 -20.77
C GLU A 508 4.72 -12.72 -20.69
N ILE A 509 5.46 -11.81 -21.29
CA ILE A 509 5.06 -10.38 -21.35
C ILE A 509 3.75 -10.24 -22.15
N GLU A 510 3.65 -10.87 -23.33
CA GLU A 510 2.42 -10.87 -24.14
C GLU A 510 1.20 -11.39 -23.33
N TYR A 511 1.40 -12.45 -22.53
CA TYR A 511 0.36 -12.98 -21.64
C TYR A 511 -0.04 -11.98 -20.55
N LEU A 512 0.93 -11.37 -19.85
CA LEU A 512 0.67 -10.44 -18.75
C LEU A 512 -0.02 -9.16 -19.27
N GLU A 513 0.41 -8.63 -20.42
CA GLU A 513 -0.25 -7.47 -21.04
C GLU A 513 -1.70 -7.77 -21.43
N ALA A 514 -1.97 -8.98 -21.93
CA ALA A 514 -3.33 -9.42 -22.24
C ALA A 514 -4.20 -9.55 -20.97
N GLU A 515 -3.63 -10.05 -19.86
CA GLU A 515 -4.33 -10.16 -18.60
C GLU A 515 -4.59 -8.78 -17.96
N ASP A 516 -3.62 -7.86 -18.02
CA ASP A 516 -3.78 -6.48 -17.55
C ASP A 516 -4.86 -5.74 -18.35
N ALA A 517 -4.91 -5.94 -19.68
CA ALA A 517 -5.96 -5.38 -20.53
C ALA A 517 -7.34 -5.91 -20.15
N LYS A 518 -7.48 -7.22 -19.89
CA LYS A 518 -8.73 -7.83 -19.43
C LYS A 518 -9.16 -7.28 -18.07
N GLN A 519 -8.21 -7.10 -17.13
CA GLN A 519 -8.51 -6.55 -15.81
C GLN A 519 -8.94 -5.09 -15.88
N LYS A 520 -8.31 -4.28 -16.72
CA LYS A 520 -8.72 -2.89 -16.97
C LYS A 520 -10.13 -2.83 -17.56
N ALA A 521 -10.40 -3.63 -18.58
CA ALA A 521 -11.73 -3.71 -19.17
C ALA A 521 -12.80 -4.19 -18.16
N ALA A 522 -12.48 -5.19 -17.31
CA ALA A 522 -13.37 -5.65 -16.25
C ALA A 522 -13.57 -4.60 -15.14
N ALA A 523 -12.53 -3.84 -14.80
CA ALA A 523 -12.60 -2.75 -13.82
C ALA A 523 -13.40 -1.56 -14.37
N GLU A 524 -13.25 -1.21 -15.63
CA GLU A 524 -14.05 -0.21 -16.33
C GLU A 524 -15.51 -0.64 -16.43
N ALA A 525 -15.77 -1.91 -16.74
CA ALA A 525 -17.12 -2.49 -16.75
C ALA A 525 -17.75 -2.56 -15.33
N ALA A 526 -16.93 -2.75 -14.28
CA ALA A 526 -17.39 -2.77 -12.88
C ALA A 526 -17.51 -1.36 -12.27
N ALA A 527 -16.73 -0.40 -12.76
CA ALA A 527 -16.78 1.02 -12.41
C ALA A 527 -17.84 1.79 -13.22
N ALA A 528 -18.27 1.22 -14.34
CA ALA A 528 -19.52 1.64 -14.97
C ALA A 528 -20.60 1.56 -13.87
N PRO A 529 -21.35 2.64 -13.59
CA PRO A 529 -22.43 2.59 -12.61
C PRO A 529 -23.25 1.35 -12.92
N LYS A 530 -23.52 0.50 -11.92
CA LYS A 530 -24.53 -0.53 -12.04
C LYS A 530 -25.79 0.20 -12.49
N VAL A 531 -26.02 0.16 -13.77
CA VAL A 531 -27.32 0.49 -14.32
C VAL A 531 -28.23 -0.55 -13.69
N GLU A 532 -29.02 -0.15 -12.67
CA GLU A 532 -30.30 -0.81 -12.46
C GLU A 532 -30.85 -1.02 -13.87
N GLU A 533 -31.40 -2.19 -14.17
CA GLU A 533 -32.06 -2.45 -15.43
C GLU A 533 -33.02 -1.30 -15.70
N LYS A 534 -32.50 -0.22 -16.24
CA LYS A 534 -33.30 0.76 -16.93
C LYS A 534 -33.78 0.02 -18.18
N LYS A 535 -35.08 -0.14 -18.28
CA LYS A 535 -35.74 -0.36 -19.56
C LYS A 535 -34.96 0.34 -20.63
N GLU A 536 -34.69 -0.35 -21.75
CA GLU A 536 -34.07 0.22 -22.94
C GLU A 536 -34.53 1.67 -23.10
N GLU A 537 -33.59 2.61 -22.90
CA GLU A 537 -33.88 4.03 -23.16
C GLU A 537 -34.17 4.11 -24.64
N ALA A 538 -35.39 4.56 -24.96
CA ALA A 538 -35.74 4.86 -26.32
C ALA A 538 -34.79 5.93 -26.82
N VAL A 539 -33.86 5.57 -27.69
CA VAL A 539 -33.04 6.55 -28.40
C VAL A 539 -33.95 7.32 -29.32
N ALA A 540 -34.01 8.64 -29.16
CA ALA A 540 -34.79 9.48 -30.03
C ALA A 540 -34.29 9.30 -31.47
N GLU A 541 -35.16 8.91 -32.38
CA GLU A 541 -34.82 8.82 -33.80
C GLU A 541 -34.55 10.23 -34.33
N ILE A 542 -33.32 10.52 -34.69
CA ILE A 542 -32.94 11.84 -35.23
C ILE A 542 -33.33 11.80 -36.72
N THR A 543 -34.47 12.43 -37.04
CA THR A 543 -35.01 12.46 -38.38
C THR A 543 -34.63 13.69 -39.19
N ASP A 544 -34.20 14.78 -38.52
CA ASP A 544 -33.79 16.04 -39.16
C ASP A 544 -32.45 16.52 -38.59
N HIS A 545 -31.51 16.81 -39.50
CA HIS A 545 -30.23 17.45 -39.18
C HIS A 545 -30.23 18.87 -39.75
N GLU A 546 -29.99 19.86 -38.90
CA GLU A 546 -29.66 21.21 -39.38
C GLU A 546 -28.26 21.20 -40.01
N PRO A 547 -27.95 22.10 -40.93
CA PRO A 547 -26.66 22.23 -41.55
C PRO A 547 -25.54 22.43 -40.50
N GLU A 548 -24.34 21.89 -40.78
CA GLU A 548 -23.17 22.11 -39.92
C GLU A 548 -22.86 23.60 -39.85
N ILE A 549 -22.59 24.08 -38.61
CA ILE A 549 -22.18 25.46 -38.36
C ILE A 549 -20.72 25.49 -37.91
N SER A 550 -20.03 26.60 -38.16
CA SER A 550 -18.67 26.80 -37.64
C SER A 550 -18.68 27.02 -36.14
N PHE A 551 -17.53 26.78 -35.47
CA PHE A 551 -17.36 27.16 -34.07
C PHE A 551 -17.65 28.66 -33.81
N ASP A 552 -17.24 29.53 -34.75
CA ASP A 552 -17.50 30.94 -34.67
C ASP A 552 -19.02 31.30 -34.79
N ASP A 553 -19.78 30.48 -35.50
CA ASP A 553 -21.24 30.66 -35.56
C ASP A 553 -21.88 30.18 -34.24
N PHE A 554 -21.44 29.11 -33.66
CA PHE A 554 -21.89 28.67 -32.32
C PHE A 554 -21.56 29.74 -31.25
N CYS A 555 -20.38 30.34 -31.31
CA CYS A 555 -19.96 31.40 -30.37
C CYS A 555 -20.83 32.65 -30.42
N LYS A 556 -21.63 32.85 -31.47
CA LYS A 556 -22.61 33.91 -31.57
C LYS A 556 -23.86 33.68 -30.73
N VAL A 557 -24.10 32.43 -30.29
CA VAL A 557 -25.20 32.12 -29.39
C VAL A 557 -24.76 32.33 -27.95
N GLU A 558 -25.47 33.12 -27.20
CA GLU A 558 -25.17 33.38 -25.80
C GLU A 558 -26.13 32.61 -24.90
N LEU A 559 -25.62 31.49 -24.33
CA LEU A 559 -26.33 30.73 -23.32
C LEU A 559 -25.91 31.21 -21.93
N ARG A 560 -26.87 31.49 -21.04
CA ARG A 560 -26.63 31.92 -19.65
C ARG A 560 -27.47 31.14 -18.67
N VAL A 561 -26.96 30.99 -17.45
CA VAL A 561 -27.72 30.53 -16.29
C VAL A 561 -28.53 31.71 -15.76
N ALA A 562 -29.85 31.56 -15.71
CA ALA A 562 -30.76 32.58 -15.19
C ALA A 562 -31.59 32.01 -14.02
N GLU A 563 -31.87 32.86 -13.03
CA GLU A 563 -32.73 32.55 -11.89
C GLU A 563 -34.16 32.96 -12.18
N VAL A 564 -35.11 32.07 -12.00
CA VAL A 564 -36.54 32.35 -12.13
C VAL A 564 -37.01 33.09 -10.88
N ARG A 565 -37.25 34.39 -10.98
CA ARG A 565 -37.73 35.23 -9.87
C ARG A 565 -39.24 35.25 -9.70
N ALA A 566 -39.95 35.16 -10.82
CA ALA A 566 -41.40 35.07 -10.83
C ALA A 566 -41.85 34.18 -11.99
N CYS A 567 -42.96 33.52 -11.81
CA CYS A 567 -43.62 32.73 -12.85
C CYS A 567 -45.12 32.76 -12.62
N GLU A 568 -45.93 32.95 -13.69
CA GLU A 568 -47.37 32.97 -13.61
C GLU A 568 -48.04 32.37 -14.83
N ASN A 569 -49.27 31.87 -14.66
CA ASN A 569 -50.12 31.40 -15.75
C ASN A 569 -50.75 32.60 -16.46
N LEU A 570 -50.70 32.58 -17.79
CA LEU A 570 -51.39 33.59 -18.59
C LEU A 570 -52.88 33.29 -18.70
N LYS A 571 -53.71 34.33 -18.40
CA LYS A 571 -55.19 34.19 -18.54
C LYS A 571 -55.63 33.92 -19.99
N GLU A 572 -54.84 34.40 -20.94
CA GLU A 572 -55.12 34.32 -22.37
C GLU A 572 -54.55 33.10 -23.06
N SER A 573 -53.75 32.29 -22.36
CA SER A 573 -53.15 31.09 -22.93
C SER A 573 -53.00 29.95 -21.89
N LYS A 574 -53.57 28.81 -22.21
CA LYS A 574 -53.40 27.58 -21.41
C LYS A 574 -52.05 26.86 -21.67
N LYS A 575 -51.27 27.35 -22.64
CA LYS A 575 -50.01 26.69 -23.06
C LYS A 575 -48.77 27.42 -22.60
N LEU A 576 -48.86 28.73 -22.29
CA LEU A 576 -47.72 29.60 -22.00
C LEU A 576 -47.67 29.92 -20.52
N LEU A 577 -46.45 29.81 -19.98
CA LEU A 577 -46.05 30.47 -18.72
C LEU A 577 -45.35 31.78 -19.02
N HIS A 578 -45.60 32.77 -18.19
CA HIS A 578 -44.88 34.04 -18.15
C HIS A 578 -43.86 34.00 -17.04
N LEU A 579 -42.58 34.00 -17.41
CA LEU A 579 -41.45 33.95 -16.48
C LEU A 579 -40.76 35.32 -16.44
N THR A 580 -40.43 35.78 -15.24
CA THR A 580 -39.46 36.83 -15.01
C THR A 580 -38.18 36.15 -14.52
N VAL A 581 -37.11 36.19 -15.32
CA VAL A 581 -35.83 35.56 -15.01
C VAL A 581 -34.75 36.64 -14.88
N PHE A 582 -33.84 36.49 -13.92
CA PHE A 582 -32.67 37.34 -13.75
C PHE A 582 -31.45 36.64 -14.35
N ASP A 583 -30.79 37.26 -15.31
CA ASP A 583 -29.69 36.69 -16.08
C ASP A 583 -28.29 37.07 -15.58
N GLY A 584 -28.20 37.67 -14.40
CA GLY A 584 -26.98 38.23 -13.83
C GLY A 584 -26.74 39.71 -14.12
N GLU A 585 -27.40 40.26 -15.14
CA GLU A 585 -27.32 41.69 -15.48
C GLU A 585 -28.68 42.39 -15.29
N ARG A 586 -29.77 41.78 -15.78
CA ARG A 586 -31.11 42.35 -15.73
C ARG A 586 -32.20 41.29 -15.63
N GLU A 587 -33.40 41.74 -15.30
CA GLU A 587 -34.59 40.93 -15.40
C GLU A 587 -35.07 40.88 -16.86
N ARG A 588 -35.49 39.69 -17.29
CA ARG A 588 -36.06 39.43 -18.62
C ARG A 588 -37.43 38.81 -18.50
N CYS A 589 -38.32 39.22 -19.37
CA CYS A 589 -39.56 38.53 -19.59
C CYS A 589 -39.37 37.39 -20.59
N ILE A 590 -39.73 36.14 -20.24
CA ILE A 590 -39.73 35.02 -21.17
C ILE A 590 -41.10 34.34 -21.15
N LEU A 591 -41.68 34.18 -22.34
CA LEU A 591 -42.88 33.39 -22.50
C LEU A 591 -42.51 32.02 -23.09
N SER A 592 -42.83 30.93 -22.35
CA SER A 592 -42.50 29.55 -22.76
C SER A 592 -43.72 28.65 -22.79
N GLY A 593 -43.74 27.73 -23.76
CA GLY A 593 -44.84 26.79 -24.01
C GLY A 593 -44.92 25.59 -23.06
N ILE A 594 -44.43 25.73 -21.84
CA ILE A 594 -44.22 24.66 -20.89
C ILE A 594 -45.36 24.50 -19.85
N ALA A 595 -46.44 25.28 -19.93
CA ALA A 595 -47.54 25.26 -18.95
C ALA A 595 -48.25 23.92 -18.82
N LYS A 596 -48.07 22.98 -19.78
CA LYS A 596 -48.61 21.64 -19.72
C LYS A 596 -47.84 20.76 -18.73
N TRP A 597 -46.54 20.98 -18.55
CA TRP A 597 -45.62 20.12 -17.82
C TRP A 597 -45.10 20.72 -16.52
N TYR A 598 -45.11 22.08 -16.41
CA TYR A 598 -44.61 22.79 -15.22
C TYR A 598 -45.69 23.70 -14.66
N LYS A 599 -45.76 23.78 -13.34
CA LYS A 599 -46.52 24.78 -12.63
C LYS A 599 -45.64 25.95 -12.24
N PRO A 600 -46.14 27.19 -12.09
CA PRO A 600 -45.35 28.33 -11.67
C PRO A 600 -44.53 28.08 -10.41
N GLU A 601 -45.08 27.42 -9.40
CA GLU A 601 -44.43 27.12 -8.12
C GLU A 601 -43.23 26.17 -8.25
N ASP A 602 -43.17 25.33 -9.30
CA ASP A 602 -42.08 24.40 -9.54
C ASP A 602 -40.82 25.09 -10.08
N LEU A 603 -40.98 26.29 -10.66
CA LEU A 603 -39.93 27.03 -11.36
C LEU A 603 -39.35 28.19 -10.55
N ILE A 604 -40.13 28.81 -9.68
CA ILE A 604 -39.69 29.99 -8.90
C ILE A 604 -38.48 29.59 -8.01
N GLY A 605 -37.42 30.35 -8.05
CA GLY A 605 -36.16 30.14 -7.32
C GLY A 605 -35.23 29.14 -7.98
N LYS A 606 -35.62 28.48 -9.09
CA LYS A 606 -34.74 27.57 -9.84
C LYS A 606 -33.84 28.31 -10.80
N LYS A 607 -32.67 27.73 -11.05
CA LYS A 607 -31.70 28.21 -12.05
C LYS A 607 -31.84 27.37 -13.32
N ILE A 608 -32.03 28.04 -14.45
CA ILE A 608 -32.30 27.41 -15.75
C ILE A 608 -31.35 27.97 -16.82
N ALA A 609 -31.13 27.19 -17.88
CA ALA A 609 -30.41 27.72 -19.07
C ALA A 609 -31.35 28.53 -19.94
N ILE A 610 -30.89 29.69 -20.40
CA ILE A 610 -31.58 30.51 -21.37
C ILE A 610 -30.67 30.92 -22.54
N VAL A 611 -31.24 31.11 -23.72
CA VAL A 611 -30.59 31.86 -24.82
C VAL A 611 -30.83 33.33 -24.56
N ALA A 612 -29.76 34.06 -24.19
CA ALA A 612 -29.85 35.44 -23.68
C ALA A 612 -29.78 36.51 -24.78
N ASN A 613 -29.19 36.23 -25.93
CA ASN A 613 -28.98 37.18 -27.01
C ASN A 613 -29.96 37.06 -28.20
N LEU A 614 -31.13 36.43 -27.95
CA LEU A 614 -32.20 36.41 -28.95
C LEU A 614 -32.84 37.83 -29.05
N ALA A 615 -33.17 38.24 -30.27
CA ALA A 615 -33.90 39.46 -30.49
C ALA A 615 -35.28 39.39 -29.79
N PRO A 616 -35.71 40.47 -29.10
CA PRO A 616 -36.99 40.49 -28.42
C PRO A 616 -38.15 40.23 -29.40
N ARG A 617 -39.00 39.26 -29.03
CA ARG A 617 -40.12 38.82 -29.88
C ARG A 617 -41.46 39.25 -29.29
N PRO A 618 -42.26 40.05 -29.98
CA PRO A 618 -43.63 40.37 -29.56
C PRO A 618 -44.52 39.09 -29.62
N MET A 619 -45.22 38.82 -28.55
CA MET A 619 -46.11 37.66 -28.41
C MET A 619 -47.50 38.11 -27.98
N MET A 620 -48.55 37.26 -28.17
CA MET A 620 -49.91 37.57 -27.77
C MET A 620 -50.44 38.88 -28.37
N LYS A 621 -50.26 39.07 -29.70
CA LYS A 621 -50.63 40.31 -30.44
C LYS A 621 -49.97 41.56 -29.92
N GLY A 622 -48.70 41.43 -29.46
CA GLY A 622 -47.90 42.53 -28.96
C GLY A 622 -48.14 42.91 -27.49
N LYS A 623 -48.95 42.14 -26.75
CA LYS A 623 -49.21 42.38 -25.32
C LYS A 623 -47.99 42.08 -24.43
N TYR A 624 -47.16 41.14 -24.82
CA TYR A 624 -45.94 40.74 -24.13
C TYR A 624 -44.79 40.70 -25.12
N THR A 625 -43.58 40.93 -24.63
CA THR A 625 -42.36 40.76 -25.42
C THR A 625 -41.46 39.75 -24.74
N SER A 626 -41.18 38.60 -25.41
CA SER A 626 -40.24 37.60 -24.88
C SER A 626 -38.81 37.99 -25.25
N GLU A 627 -37.91 38.08 -24.24
CA GLU A 627 -36.53 38.60 -24.37
C GLU A 627 -35.49 37.49 -24.23
N GLY A 628 -35.85 36.26 -24.59
CA GLY A 628 -35.00 35.08 -24.55
C GLY A 628 -35.77 33.79 -24.74
N MET A 629 -35.11 32.67 -24.69
CA MET A 629 -35.71 31.35 -24.81
C MET A 629 -35.13 30.42 -23.74
N ILE A 630 -35.97 29.60 -23.11
CA ILE A 630 -35.54 28.53 -22.19
C ILE A 630 -34.95 27.38 -22.99
N VAL A 631 -33.84 26.83 -22.55
CA VAL A 631 -33.27 25.59 -23.12
C VAL A 631 -33.97 24.39 -22.47
N ALA A 632 -34.63 23.57 -23.29
CA ALA A 632 -35.35 22.36 -22.86
C ALA A 632 -35.27 21.30 -23.93
N ALA A 633 -35.45 20.01 -23.54
CA ALA A 633 -35.51 18.89 -24.41
C ALA A 633 -36.89 18.22 -24.35
N ASP A 634 -37.32 17.62 -25.45
CA ASP A 634 -38.52 16.79 -25.48
C ASP A 634 -38.20 15.41 -24.87
N THR A 635 -39.11 14.88 -24.06
CA THR A 635 -39.01 13.55 -23.47
C THR A 635 -39.70 12.50 -24.31
N ALA A 636 -39.28 11.21 -24.21
CA ALA A 636 -39.82 10.11 -25.02
C ALA A 636 -41.34 9.87 -24.86
N ASP A 637 -41.92 10.35 -23.76
CA ASP A 637 -43.37 10.27 -23.49
C ASP A 637 -44.12 11.51 -23.97
N GLY A 638 -43.49 12.39 -24.74
CA GLY A 638 -44.05 13.65 -25.25
C GLY A 638 -44.14 14.75 -24.19
N GLY A 639 -43.29 14.67 -23.18
CA GLY A 639 -43.07 15.70 -22.17
C GLY A 639 -42.05 16.77 -22.63
N CYS A 640 -41.59 17.59 -21.66
CA CYS A 640 -40.56 18.58 -21.86
C CYS A 640 -39.73 18.71 -20.59
N GLU A 641 -38.44 18.63 -20.68
CA GLU A 641 -37.52 18.77 -19.54
C GLU A 641 -36.63 20.02 -19.72
N ILE A 642 -36.64 20.91 -18.75
CA ILE A 642 -35.84 22.15 -18.75
C ILE A 642 -34.43 21.83 -18.29
N ALA A 643 -33.42 22.43 -18.90
CA ALA A 643 -32.04 22.36 -18.45
C ALA A 643 -31.85 23.16 -17.14
N PHE A 644 -31.93 22.46 -16.00
CA PHE A 644 -31.74 23.03 -14.67
C PHE A 644 -30.28 22.99 -14.24
N TYR A 645 -29.87 23.99 -13.47
CA TYR A 645 -28.57 24.07 -12.81
C TYR A 645 -28.70 24.01 -11.29
N SER A 646 -27.70 23.46 -10.63
CA SER A 646 -27.61 23.44 -9.17
C SER A 646 -27.35 24.83 -8.59
N ASP A 647 -27.66 25.02 -7.32
CA ASP A 647 -27.44 26.31 -6.62
C ASP A 647 -25.97 26.76 -6.58
N ASN A 648 -25.05 25.84 -6.79
CA ASN A 648 -23.60 26.10 -6.83
C ASN A 648 -23.15 26.85 -8.09
N VAL A 649 -23.99 26.93 -9.13
CA VAL A 649 -23.65 27.66 -10.34
C VAL A 649 -24.16 29.14 -10.17
N PRO A 650 -23.28 30.15 -10.22
CA PRO A 650 -23.71 31.55 -10.09
C PRO A 650 -24.67 31.94 -11.21
N THR A 651 -25.70 32.72 -10.87
CA THR A 651 -26.58 33.36 -11.88
C THR A 651 -25.77 34.28 -12.77
N GLY A 652 -26.02 34.27 -14.08
CA GLY A 652 -25.25 35.02 -15.08
C GLY A 652 -24.07 34.23 -15.68
N THR A 653 -23.72 33.04 -15.15
CA THR A 653 -22.67 32.20 -15.71
C THR A 653 -22.96 31.84 -17.16
N ARG A 654 -21.98 32.04 -18.05
CA ARG A 654 -22.08 31.62 -19.46
C ARG A 654 -22.02 30.09 -19.53
N VAL A 655 -22.91 29.50 -20.32
CA VAL A 655 -22.92 28.07 -20.62
C VAL A 655 -22.14 27.85 -21.92
N HIS A 656 -21.23 26.87 -21.94
CA HIS A 656 -20.32 26.60 -23.05
C HIS A 656 -20.60 25.22 -23.64
#